data_95e16806b2313e553402c9468bfbe93e
#
_entry.id   95e16806b2313e553402c9468bfbe93e
#
_cell.length_a   1.000
_cell.length_b   1.000
_cell.length_c   1.000
_cell.angle_alpha   90.00
_cell.angle_beta   90.00
_cell.angle_gamma   90.00
#
_symmetry.space_group_name_H-M   'P 1'
#
loop_
_entity.id
_entity.type
_entity.pdbx_description
1 polymer ?
#
loop_
_entity_poly.entity_id
_entity_poly.type
_entity_poly.pdbx_seq_one_letter_code
_entity_poly.pdbx_strand_id
1 'polypeptide(L)'
;MDLDALRFANFSTLDDAVSDWNLLVRHLVELKKQAEDGLHKAANTADWAGMNAQVTKEFIGKTAGEFSDAHTQANTIHKILSDTRDELRQYKKDLEAAISRGNKKNLTVTSTGGGGFTVTMNIHPDRAAKGTSVPEHSESDVTALRDEVQGILKKASESDDSASMVLTAIADQAKMGFSDADYKDRDSAAEAVKAAEDLAKIAAKNPKDLTPADFDKIDGGLAKYKDDPLFAERFATHLGPTKTLEFWQGINDPAVNPNVGRERLDKLDDLQRNLGMTLATATQSDSADMTSWKGNMIKLGDQPIGRDGGGPMGFQVMSNLMRTGDYDDQFLKSYGTKLMETDRRLTGNGEHANLAWQHMGMDPWLNRIGDDSGDDPLTGYLKGLSNSPDAATDFFNEEYVSKEDSPFERDTDGNGKNGKVPLSNFQYLFEEREWPQESNLKGDDDNTGRNNLALALEAATTGHPAGELPTADTPAHDDGQTKLFESIVSSVSDDNERLTKHGYMSDSIGQITSEYLPDINRAMTDDQDEDTNKLFPVAGSSATLNHRDVNALLVTVGQNPEGYAAVEVANKSYMANLMDYHMNPDLPAGERYSNDTQFAIEQIAHGSGEVSGTLAIGRQEAVAGPAEEADKKFDQSVGQWKNAVSGGIGTGIGVGTSFIASPIGGAVAGGVAGTASSMVLEALFQDAEGHAKDDAGSVMGEKWESGLDQNAGYTEKAVENAAKAHHRDDLMDDSIDEKARAAAQEGFRAAGTNTDFMSPHLKTDI
;
A
#
# COMPACT_ATOMS: atom_id res chain seq x y z
N MET A 1 42.19 5.44 15.74
CA MET A 1 42.56 5.75 17.15
C MET A 1 44.01 5.35 17.38
N ASP A 2 44.89 6.21 17.98
CA ASP A 2 46.29 5.87 18.25
C ASP A 2 46.50 5.36 19.70
N LEU A 3 47.79 5.00 20.02
CA LEU A 3 48.14 4.41 21.33
C LEU A 3 47.77 5.34 22.48
N ASP A 4 48.11 6.63 22.38
CA ASP A 4 47.91 7.58 23.47
C ASP A 4 46.43 7.96 23.58
N ALA A 5 45.75 8.10 22.46
CA ALA A 5 44.30 8.35 22.42
C ALA A 5 43.53 7.26 23.13
N LEU A 6 43.79 5.96 22.88
CA LEU A 6 43.11 4.89 23.54
C LEU A 6 43.57 4.70 25.00
N ARG A 7 44.88 4.77 25.25
CA ARG A 7 45.43 4.53 26.59
C ARG A 7 44.98 5.56 27.62
N PHE A 8 44.88 6.82 27.21
CA PHE A 8 44.52 7.95 28.08
C PHE A 8 43.07 8.41 27.84
N ALA A 9 42.29 7.64 27.08
CA ALA A 9 40.86 7.95 26.80
C ALA A 9 40.09 8.15 28.11
N ASN A 10 39.32 9.22 28.16
CA ASN A 10 38.32 9.47 29.18
C ASN A 10 36.93 9.28 28.56
N PHE A 11 36.21 8.29 29.02
CA PHE A 11 34.90 7.93 28.49
C PHE A 11 33.73 8.64 29.20
N SER A 12 33.98 9.60 30.12
CA SER A 12 32.91 10.25 30.89
C SER A 12 31.88 10.92 30.02
N THR A 13 32.30 11.66 28.98
CA THR A 13 31.38 12.31 28.04
C THR A 13 30.54 11.30 27.24
N LEU A 14 31.13 10.16 26.89
CA LEU A 14 30.38 9.09 26.21
C LEU A 14 29.42 8.38 27.16
N ASP A 15 29.78 8.24 28.45
CA ASP A 15 28.89 7.73 29.48
C ASP A 15 27.69 8.64 29.71
N ASP A 16 27.94 9.96 29.78
CA ASP A 16 26.91 10.97 29.90
C ASP A 16 25.98 10.91 28.69
N ALA A 17 26.52 10.86 27.46
CA ALA A 17 25.74 10.73 26.24
C ALA A 17 24.87 9.44 26.23
N VAL A 18 25.42 8.28 26.60
CA VAL A 18 24.62 7.01 26.70
C VAL A 18 23.51 7.16 27.72
N SER A 19 23.78 7.81 28.85
CA SER A 19 22.80 8.05 29.91
C SER A 19 21.67 8.98 29.45
N ASP A 20 22.04 10.07 28.78
CA ASP A 20 21.09 11.07 28.28
C ASP A 20 20.18 10.49 27.19
N TRP A 21 20.75 9.72 26.26
CA TRP A 21 19.96 9.03 25.24
C TRP A 21 19.03 7.97 25.84
N ASN A 22 19.46 7.22 26.86
CA ASN A 22 18.58 6.28 27.57
C ASN A 22 17.42 7.00 28.27
N LEU A 23 17.67 8.17 28.85
CA LEU A 23 16.60 8.99 29.44
C LEU A 23 15.65 9.50 28.38
N LEU A 24 16.15 9.97 27.25
CA LEU A 24 15.34 10.43 26.11
C LEU A 24 14.45 9.27 25.57
N VAL A 25 15.00 8.07 25.36
CA VAL A 25 14.23 6.89 24.94
C VAL A 25 13.05 6.63 25.87
N ARG A 26 13.28 6.69 27.20
CA ARG A 26 12.19 6.49 28.18
C ARG A 26 11.10 7.56 28.09
N HIS A 27 11.47 8.81 27.88
CA HIS A 27 10.51 9.89 27.70
C HIS A 27 9.72 9.75 26.40
N LEU A 28 10.39 9.32 25.32
CA LEU A 28 9.75 9.11 24.01
C LEU A 28 8.78 7.91 24.03
N VAL A 29 9.03 6.85 24.82
CA VAL A 29 8.04 5.79 25.05
C VAL A 29 6.74 6.34 25.62
N GLU A 30 6.83 7.23 26.62
CA GLU A 30 5.63 7.84 27.22
C GLU A 30 4.94 8.78 26.24
N LEU A 31 5.67 9.57 25.48
CA LEU A 31 5.12 10.49 24.47
C LEU A 31 4.47 9.73 23.31
N LYS A 32 5.12 8.67 22.79
CA LYS A 32 4.54 7.76 21.79
C LYS A 32 3.20 7.23 22.27
N LYS A 33 3.15 6.67 23.48
CA LYS A 33 1.92 6.15 24.06
C LYS A 33 0.83 7.22 24.23
N GLN A 34 1.20 8.44 24.64
CA GLN A 34 0.25 9.55 24.74
C GLN A 34 -0.25 10.01 23.38
N ALA A 35 0.59 9.97 22.35
CA ALA A 35 0.20 10.33 20.99
C ALA A 35 -0.72 9.26 20.38
N GLU A 36 -0.36 7.98 20.49
CA GLU A 36 -1.14 6.86 19.93
C GLU A 36 -2.45 6.65 20.70
N ASP A 37 -2.38 6.37 22.02
CA ASP A 37 -3.55 6.04 22.86
C ASP A 37 -4.41 7.28 23.19
N GLY A 38 -3.80 8.46 23.27
CA GLY A 38 -4.44 9.70 23.66
C GLY A 38 -4.94 10.52 22.47
N LEU A 39 -4.02 11.07 21.67
CA LEU A 39 -4.37 12.02 20.62
C LEU A 39 -4.95 11.32 19.38
N HIS A 40 -4.26 10.33 18.82
CA HIS A 40 -4.68 9.67 17.60
C HIS A 40 -6.00 8.91 17.80
N LYS A 41 -6.08 8.09 18.85
CA LYS A 41 -7.33 7.38 19.17
C LYS A 41 -8.49 8.35 19.48
N ALA A 42 -8.24 9.43 20.22
CA ALA A 42 -9.27 10.43 20.50
C ALA A 42 -9.72 11.17 19.24
N ALA A 43 -8.80 11.49 18.31
CA ALA A 43 -9.14 12.13 17.05
C ALA A 43 -9.98 11.20 16.15
N ASN A 44 -9.62 9.91 16.07
CA ASN A 44 -10.36 8.93 15.26
C ASN A 44 -11.75 8.61 15.82
N THR A 45 -11.92 8.71 17.15
CA THR A 45 -13.21 8.48 17.81
C THR A 45 -14.05 9.76 17.98
N ALA A 46 -13.50 10.94 17.66
CA ALA A 46 -14.23 12.19 17.76
C ALA A 46 -15.27 12.30 16.62
N ASP A 47 -16.48 12.66 16.98
CA ASP A 47 -17.57 12.95 16.05
C ASP A 47 -17.33 14.33 15.38
N TRP A 48 -16.34 14.35 14.48
CA TRP A 48 -16.00 15.51 13.65
C TRP A 48 -16.27 15.17 12.21
N ALA A 49 -17.05 16.00 11.54
CA ALA A 49 -17.31 15.89 10.12
C ALA A 49 -16.76 17.07 9.33
N GLY A 50 -16.40 16.83 8.07
CA GLY A 50 -15.96 17.85 7.11
C GLY A 50 -14.44 17.96 6.95
N MET A 51 -14.03 18.65 5.88
CA MET A 51 -12.64 18.76 5.41
C MET A 51 -11.63 19.19 6.50
N ASN A 52 -12.00 20.11 7.38
CA ASN A 52 -11.12 20.56 8.47
C ASN A 52 -10.90 19.49 9.55
N ALA A 53 -11.90 18.63 9.78
CA ALA A 53 -11.79 17.54 10.74
C ALA A 53 -10.83 16.47 10.24
N GLN A 54 -10.91 16.15 8.96
CA GLN A 54 -10.05 15.18 8.30
C GLN A 54 -8.59 15.62 8.27
N VAL A 55 -8.30 16.82 7.77
CA VAL A 55 -6.94 17.39 7.80
C VAL A 55 -6.35 17.36 9.21
N THR A 56 -7.20 17.57 10.23
CA THR A 56 -6.78 17.52 11.64
C THR A 56 -6.48 16.08 12.07
N LYS A 57 -7.31 15.09 11.68
CA LYS A 57 -7.09 13.66 12.00
C LYS A 57 -5.82 13.13 11.35
N GLU A 58 -5.61 13.43 10.08
CA GLU A 58 -4.36 13.07 9.36
C GLU A 58 -3.13 13.71 10.01
N PHE A 59 -3.19 15.01 10.33
CA PHE A 59 -2.10 15.68 11.02
C PHE A 59 -1.79 15.05 12.37
N ILE A 60 -2.82 14.65 13.13
CA ILE A 60 -2.64 13.96 14.40
C ILE A 60 -2.06 12.56 14.20
N GLY A 61 -2.51 11.83 13.19
CA GLY A 61 -1.97 10.52 12.82
C GLY A 61 -0.49 10.59 12.44
N LYS A 62 -0.12 11.50 11.53
CA LYS A 62 1.28 11.78 11.14
C LYS A 62 2.11 12.20 12.36
N THR A 63 1.57 13.05 13.23
CA THR A 63 2.25 13.46 14.46
C THR A 63 2.50 12.29 15.42
N ALA A 64 1.54 11.37 15.55
CA ALA A 64 1.72 10.15 16.35
C ALA A 64 2.81 9.23 15.77
N GLY A 65 2.85 9.08 14.45
CA GLY A 65 3.92 8.40 13.72
C GLY A 65 5.30 8.99 14.03
N GLU A 66 5.46 10.31 13.94
CA GLU A 66 6.72 11.01 14.26
C GLU A 66 7.23 10.74 15.68
N PHE A 67 6.34 10.58 16.67
CA PHE A 67 6.77 10.18 18.02
C PHE A 67 7.24 8.73 18.07
N SER A 68 6.64 7.84 17.28
CA SER A 68 7.09 6.45 17.14
C SER A 68 8.49 6.40 16.54
N ASP A 69 8.72 7.13 15.46
CA ASP A 69 9.99 7.18 14.73
C ASP A 69 11.07 7.84 15.58
N ALA A 70 10.76 8.95 16.26
CA ALA A 70 11.66 9.57 17.23
C ALA A 70 12.11 8.60 18.31
N HIS A 71 11.20 7.77 18.85
CA HIS A 71 11.53 6.74 19.83
C HIS A 71 12.45 5.67 19.22
N THR A 72 12.13 5.15 18.04
CA THR A 72 12.89 4.11 17.34
C THR A 72 14.30 4.60 17.03
N GLN A 73 14.44 5.81 16.45
CA GLN A 73 15.73 6.42 16.16
C GLN A 73 16.56 6.70 17.41
N ALA A 74 15.95 7.24 18.45
CA ALA A 74 16.67 7.49 19.72
C ALA A 74 17.18 6.19 20.36
N ASN A 75 16.38 5.11 20.30
CA ASN A 75 16.78 3.79 20.78
C ASN A 75 17.95 3.21 19.96
N THR A 76 17.93 3.37 18.66
CA THR A 76 19.02 2.96 17.78
C THR A 76 20.33 3.73 18.10
N ILE A 77 20.25 5.06 18.26
CA ILE A 77 21.41 5.88 18.67
C ILE A 77 21.95 5.44 20.04
N HIS A 78 21.06 5.21 21.01
CA HIS A 78 21.45 4.72 22.32
C HIS A 78 22.19 3.36 22.25
N LYS A 79 21.71 2.41 21.45
CA LYS A 79 22.36 1.11 21.22
C LYS A 79 23.77 1.30 20.64
N ILE A 80 23.90 2.10 19.56
CA ILE A 80 25.18 2.38 18.88
C ILE A 80 26.21 2.99 19.85
N LEU A 81 25.81 4.01 20.60
CA LEU A 81 26.69 4.68 21.58
C LEU A 81 27.09 3.72 22.70
N SER A 82 26.14 2.91 23.20
CA SER A 82 26.42 1.92 24.27
C SER A 82 27.40 0.85 23.82
N ASP A 83 27.19 0.26 22.64
CA ASP A 83 28.09 -0.75 22.06
C ASP A 83 29.49 -0.19 21.87
N THR A 84 29.58 0.99 21.28
CA THR A 84 30.87 1.68 21.02
C THR A 84 31.61 1.97 22.32
N ARG A 85 30.93 2.50 23.35
CA ARG A 85 31.50 2.74 24.68
C ARG A 85 32.06 1.48 25.31
N ASP A 86 31.28 0.40 25.29
CA ASP A 86 31.63 -0.84 25.97
C ASP A 86 32.81 -1.53 25.25
N GLU A 87 32.85 -1.50 23.93
CA GLU A 87 33.98 -2.01 23.15
C GLU A 87 35.26 -1.19 23.35
N LEU A 88 35.19 0.15 23.26
CA LEU A 88 36.35 1.01 23.46
C LEU A 88 36.93 0.87 24.88
N ARG A 89 36.08 0.69 25.89
CA ARG A 89 36.48 0.37 27.25
C ARG A 89 37.17 -0.98 27.33
N GLN A 90 36.68 -1.99 26.63
CA GLN A 90 37.30 -3.30 26.58
C GLN A 90 38.66 -3.23 25.90
N TYR A 91 38.78 -2.55 24.74
CA TYR A 91 40.05 -2.38 24.04
C TYR A 91 41.07 -1.60 24.87
N LYS A 92 40.63 -0.59 25.63
CA LYS A 92 41.52 0.09 26.61
C LYS A 92 42.05 -0.89 27.67
N LYS A 93 41.23 -1.70 28.26
CA LYS A 93 41.66 -2.72 29.24
C LYS A 93 42.62 -3.73 28.62
N ASP A 94 42.32 -4.19 27.40
CA ASP A 94 43.18 -5.13 26.67
C ASP A 94 44.53 -4.53 26.36
N LEU A 95 44.58 -3.25 25.96
CA LEU A 95 45.81 -2.48 25.72
C LEU A 95 46.63 -2.36 27.02
N GLU A 96 46.00 -1.95 28.11
CA GLU A 96 46.66 -1.84 29.43
C GLU A 96 47.19 -3.20 29.89
N ALA A 97 46.43 -4.28 29.69
CA ALA A 97 46.89 -5.63 30.01
C ALA A 97 48.07 -6.09 29.14
N ALA A 98 48.03 -5.78 27.82
CA ALA A 98 49.14 -6.08 26.90
C ALA A 98 50.43 -5.33 27.29
N ILE A 99 50.31 -4.04 27.58
CA ILE A 99 51.41 -3.22 28.06
C ILE A 99 51.96 -3.77 29.40
N SER A 100 51.07 -4.14 30.33
CA SER A 100 51.50 -4.71 31.63
C SER A 100 52.24 -6.04 31.44
N ARG A 101 51.78 -6.92 30.55
CA ARG A 101 52.48 -8.18 30.20
C ARG A 101 53.86 -7.89 29.58
N GLY A 102 53.93 -6.92 28.68
CA GLY A 102 55.18 -6.47 28.07
C GLY A 102 56.18 -5.98 29.13
N ASN A 103 55.72 -5.14 30.07
CA ASN A 103 56.58 -4.61 31.15
C ASN A 103 57.16 -5.73 32.03
N LYS A 104 56.37 -6.80 32.32
CA LYS A 104 56.84 -7.98 33.04
C LYS A 104 57.94 -8.75 32.31
N LYS A 105 57.97 -8.63 30.97
CA LYS A 105 59.02 -9.18 30.11
C LYS A 105 60.12 -8.16 29.76
N ASN A 106 60.22 -7.06 30.49
CA ASN A 106 61.20 -6.00 30.24
C ASN A 106 61.07 -5.33 28.87
N LEU A 107 59.82 -5.28 28.32
CA LEU A 107 59.47 -4.58 27.08
C LEU A 107 58.69 -3.30 27.40
N THR A 108 58.91 -2.24 26.66
CA THR A 108 58.18 -0.99 26.78
C THR A 108 57.52 -0.63 25.45
N VAL A 109 56.26 -0.25 25.51
CA VAL A 109 55.48 0.27 24.41
C VAL A 109 55.50 1.82 24.52
N THR A 110 56.02 2.49 23.52
CA THR A 110 56.15 3.96 23.51
C THR A 110 55.55 4.55 22.24
N SER A 111 54.74 5.60 22.40
CA SER A 111 54.21 6.39 21.27
C SER A 111 55.37 7.15 20.60
N THR A 112 55.35 7.17 19.26
CA THR A 112 56.37 7.88 18.47
C THR A 112 55.88 9.21 17.90
N GLY A 113 54.66 9.64 18.27
CA GLY A 113 54.01 10.77 17.64
C GLY A 113 53.45 10.40 16.24
N GLY A 114 52.53 11.21 15.74
CA GLY A 114 51.92 10.97 14.42
C GLY A 114 51.12 9.67 14.29
N GLY A 115 50.65 9.12 15.40
CA GLY A 115 49.80 7.89 15.44
C GLY A 115 50.58 6.58 15.51
N GLY A 116 51.90 6.60 15.44
CA GLY A 116 52.74 5.41 15.53
C GLY A 116 53.19 5.06 16.96
N PHE A 117 53.66 3.81 17.13
CA PHE A 117 54.27 3.36 18.39
C PHE A 117 55.45 2.41 18.11
N THR A 118 56.30 2.24 19.08
CA THR A 118 57.39 1.26 19.07
C THR A 118 57.33 0.38 20.31
N VAL A 119 57.81 -0.85 20.14
CA VAL A 119 58.07 -1.78 21.27
C VAL A 119 59.59 -1.98 21.36
N THR A 120 60.14 -1.65 22.50
CA THR A 120 61.56 -1.75 22.76
C THR A 120 61.87 -2.59 23.97
N MET A 121 63.07 -3.25 23.95
CA MET A 121 63.64 -3.90 25.12
C MET A 121 64.27 -2.85 25.99
N ASN A 122 63.94 -2.80 27.30
CA ASN A 122 64.48 -1.85 28.26
C ASN A 122 65.97 -2.13 28.57
N ILE A 123 66.29 -3.43 28.73
CA ILE A 123 67.64 -3.91 28.98
C ILE A 123 67.89 -5.08 28.02
N HIS A 124 68.90 -4.88 27.11
CA HIS A 124 69.33 -6.01 26.29
C HIS A 124 70.08 -6.98 27.15
N PRO A 125 69.88 -8.33 27.07
CA PRO A 125 70.56 -9.32 27.92
C PRO A 125 72.06 -9.16 27.93
N ASP A 126 72.71 -8.86 26.82
CA ASP A 126 74.16 -8.66 26.64
C ASP A 126 74.68 -7.40 27.30
N ARG A 127 73.79 -6.47 27.66
CA ARG A 127 74.15 -5.16 28.28
C ARG A 127 73.78 -5.10 29.76
N ALA A 128 73.20 -6.17 30.30
CA ALA A 128 72.82 -6.25 31.71
C ALA A 128 74.10 -6.29 32.58
N ALA A 129 74.12 -5.52 33.69
CA ALA A 129 75.20 -5.58 34.64
C ALA A 129 75.34 -6.99 35.25
N LYS A 130 76.56 -7.44 35.47
CA LYS A 130 76.84 -8.78 36.00
C LYS A 130 76.09 -9.02 37.34
N GLY A 131 75.18 -9.97 37.33
CA GLY A 131 74.34 -10.28 38.51
C GLY A 131 72.94 -9.65 38.49
N THR A 132 72.57 -8.93 37.46
CA THR A 132 71.20 -8.40 37.26
C THR A 132 70.32 -9.51 36.69
N SER A 133 69.21 -9.86 37.38
CA SER A 133 68.20 -10.72 36.82
C SER A 133 67.34 -9.95 35.81
N VAL A 134 67.50 -10.27 34.54
CA VAL A 134 66.66 -9.71 33.47
C VAL A 134 65.65 -10.77 33.13
N PRO A 135 64.34 -10.44 33.09
CA PRO A 135 63.33 -11.40 32.66
C PRO A 135 63.63 -11.93 31.25
N GLU A 136 63.41 -13.23 31.04
CA GLU A 136 63.57 -13.83 29.71
C GLU A 136 62.63 -13.15 28.71
N HIS A 137 63.19 -12.69 27.60
CA HIS A 137 62.52 -12.10 26.47
C HIS A 137 63.32 -12.32 25.18
N SER A 138 62.63 -12.32 24.07
CA SER A 138 63.20 -12.53 22.73
C SER A 138 62.68 -11.51 21.73
N GLU A 139 63.29 -11.41 20.55
CA GLU A 139 62.77 -10.60 19.46
C GLU A 139 61.36 -11.05 19.01
N SER A 140 61.04 -12.33 19.19
CA SER A 140 59.70 -12.85 18.94
C SER A 140 58.66 -12.28 19.95
N ASP A 141 59.07 -12.02 21.20
CA ASP A 141 58.21 -11.38 22.20
C ASP A 141 57.94 -9.92 21.87
N VAL A 142 58.96 -9.21 21.33
CA VAL A 142 58.80 -7.82 20.84
C VAL A 142 57.81 -7.78 19.69
N THR A 143 57.96 -8.71 18.73
CA THR A 143 57.07 -8.79 17.55
C THR A 143 55.67 -9.16 17.98
N ALA A 144 55.51 -10.16 18.85
CA ALA A 144 54.20 -10.57 19.35
C ALA A 144 53.45 -9.44 20.08
N LEU A 145 54.14 -8.72 20.96
CA LEU A 145 53.57 -7.59 21.69
C LEU A 145 53.19 -6.44 20.73
N ARG A 146 54.04 -6.14 19.74
CA ARG A 146 53.74 -5.14 18.70
C ARG A 146 52.51 -5.51 17.93
N ASP A 147 52.40 -6.77 17.46
CA ASP A 147 51.31 -7.21 16.65
C ASP A 147 49.99 -7.28 17.47
N GLU A 148 50.07 -7.63 18.76
CA GLU A 148 48.94 -7.59 19.69
C GLU A 148 48.46 -6.14 19.90
N VAL A 149 49.32 -5.21 20.21
CA VAL A 149 48.99 -3.77 20.39
C VAL A 149 48.40 -3.21 19.10
N GLN A 150 49.03 -3.50 17.95
CA GLN A 150 48.51 -3.07 16.63
C GLN A 150 47.14 -3.59 16.36
N GLY A 151 46.88 -4.87 16.69
CA GLY A 151 45.56 -5.50 16.54
C GLY A 151 44.49 -4.84 17.41
N ILE A 152 44.80 -4.48 18.65
CA ILE A 152 43.89 -3.78 19.56
C ILE A 152 43.60 -2.35 19.03
N LEU A 153 44.62 -1.60 18.63
CA LEU A 153 44.41 -0.25 18.09
C LEU A 153 43.59 -0.26 16.80
N LYS A 154 43.81 -1.24 15.93
CA LYS A 154 43.05 -1.43 14.70
C LYS A 154 41.57 -1.65 15.02
N LYS A 155 41.26 -2.56 15.93
CA LYS A 155 39.87 -2.84 16.35
C LYS A 155 39.21 -1.61 16.99
N ALA A 156 39.93 -0.87 17.82
CA ALA A 156 39.42 0.36 18.41
C ALA A 156 39.12 1.44 17.34
N SER A 157 39.98 1.58 16.32
CA SER A 157 39.69 2.48 15.19
C SER A 157 38.50 2.03 14.39
N GLU A 158 38.38 0.73 14.06
CA GLU A 158 37.24 0.17 13.32
C GLU A 158 35.93 0.40 14.07
N SER A 159 35.92 0.27 15.40
CA SER A 159 34.75 0.54 16.25
C SER A 159 34.34 2.02 16.20
N ASP A 160 35.28 2.93 16.33
CA ASP A 160 35.07 4.38 16.29
C ASP A 160 34.59 4.86 14.89
N ASP A 161 35.27 4.41 13.84
CA ASP A 161 34.92 4.73 12.45
C ASP A 161 33.51 4.22 12.07
N SER A 162 33.18 3.00 12.50
CA SER A 162 31.88 2.37 12.31
C SER A 162 30.76 3.18 12.99
N ALA A 163 30.96 3.57 14.25
CA ALA A 163 29.99 4.40 14.96
C ALA A 163 29.82 5.77 14.32
N SER A 164 30.92 6.42 13.93
CA SER A 164 30.90 7.72 13.28
C SER A 164 30.12 7.67 11.95
N MET A 165 30.34 6.64 11.14
CA MET A 165 29.66 6.46 9.86
C MET A 165 28.14 6.33 10.04
N VAL A 166 27.71 5.48 10.97
CA VAL A 166 26.26 5.24 11.19
C VAL A 166 25.58 6.45 11.82
N LEU A 167 26.18 7.06 12.85
CA LEU A 167 25.61 8.23 13.52
C LEU A 167 25.53 9.43 12.55
N THR A 168 26.48 9.58 11.63
CA THR A 168 26.42 10.60 10.59
C THR A 168 25.27 10.31 9.63
N ALA A 169 25.09 9.05 9.21
CA ALA A 169 24.00 8.66 8.33
C ALA A 169 22.62 8.94 8.96
N ILE A 170 22.44 8.57 10.24
CA ILE A 170 21.21 8.86 10.98
C ILE A 170 21.00 10.39 11.15
N ALA A 171 22.06 11.14 11.44
CA ALA A 171 21.95 12.60 11.58
C ALA A 171 21.61 13.30 10.26
N ASP A 172 22.03 12.77 9.13
CA ASP A 172 21.68 13.30 7.82
C ASP A 172 20.19 13.06 7.49
N GLN A 173 19.62 11.92 7.87
CA GLN A 173 18.18 11.65 7.75
C GLN A 173 17.34 12.56 8.66
N ALA A 174 17.77 12.79 9.88
CA ALA A 174 17.03 13.49 10.92
C ALA A 174 16.91 15.01 10.74
N LYS A 175 17.36 15.59 9.63
CA LYS A 175 17.30 17.06 9.41
C LYS A 175 15.88 17.61 9.24
N MET A 176 14.95 16.80 8.76
CA MET A 176 13.57 17.22 8.46
C MET A 176 12.51 16.38 9.19
N GLY A 177 12.89 15.31 9.87
CA GLY A 177 12.00 14.38 10.59
C GLY A 177 12.79 13.30 11.30
N PHE A 178 12.10 12.29 11.80
CA PHE A 178 12.70 11.12 12.41
C PHE A 178 12.57 9.92 11.47
N SER A 179 13.43 8.92 11.65
CA SER A 179 13.45 7.69 10.87
C SER A 179 13.03 6.51 11.74
N ASP A 180 12.26 5.60 11.20
CA ASP A 180 11.86 4.33 11.80
C ASP A 180 12.95 3.25 11.78
N ALA A 181 14.17 3.59 11.35
CA ALA A 181 15.30 2.67 11.27
C ALA A 181 15.65 2.04 12.62
N ASP A 182 15.29 0.78 12.81
CA ASP A 182 15.58 -0.01 14.02
C ASP A 182 16.70 -1.02 13.78
N TYR A 183 17.83 -0.82 14.46
CA TYR A 183 18.95 -1.73 14.38
C TYR A 183 19.18 -2.43 15.72
N LYS A 184 19.55 -3.69 15.62
CA LYS A 184 19.88 -4.50 16.79
C LYS A 184 21.11 -3.95 17.53
N ASP A 185 22.13 -3.61 16.76
CA ASP A 185 23.44 -3.15 17.24
C ASP A 185 24.12 -2.25 16.19
N ARG A 186 25.23 -1.64 16.58
CA ARG A 186 26.06 -0.79 15.72
C ARG A 186 26.53 -1.51 14.46
N ASP A 187 26.95 -2.77 14.60
CA ASP A 187 27.57 -3.50 13.50
C ASP A 187 26.58 -3.83 12.41
N SER A 188 25.33 -4.15 12.76
CA SER A 188 24.24 -4.37 11.79
C SER A 188 23.91 -3.08 11.01
N ALA A 189 23.88 -1.93 11.68
CA ALA A 189 23.66 -0.64 11.03
C ALA A 189 24.83 -0.27 10.10
N ALA A 190 26.06 -0.48 10.55
CA ALA A 190 27.27 -0.23 9.74
C ALA A 190 27.35 -1.13 8.51
N GLU A 191 26.93 -2.40 8.63
CA GLU A 191 26.84 -3.33 7.50
C GLU A 191 25.82 -2.83 6.46
N ALA A 192 24.65 -2.36 6.88
CA ALA A 192 23.63 -1.83 5.98
C ALA A 192 24.14 -0.58 5.22
N VAL A 193 24.67 0.41 5.93
CA VAL A 193 25.22 1.65 5.31
C VAL A 193 26.33 1.32 4.30
N LYS A 194 27.28 0.45 4.69
CA LYS A 194 28.36 0.06 3.81
C LYS A 194 27.87 -0.73 2.60
N ALA A 195 26.92 -1.64 2.79
CA ALA A 195 26.31 -2.40 1.70
C ALA A 195 25.64 -1.45 0.70
N ALA A 196 24.87 -0.46 1.17
CA ALA A 196 24.23 0.55 0.34
C ALA A 196 25.23 1.26 -0.57
N GLU A 197 26.32 1.79 0.01
CA GLU A 197 27.37 2.51 -0.74
C GLU A 197 28.09 1.59 -1.75
N ASP A 198 28.43 0.36 -1.35
CA ASP A 198 29.15 -0.58 -2.20
C ASP A 198 28.27 -1.05 -3.37
N LEU A 199 26.97 -1.30 -3.14
CA LEU A 199 26.02 -1.66 -4.19
C LEU A 199 25.71 -0.49 -5.12
N ALA A 200 25.56 0.74 -4.58
CA ALA A 200 25.40 1.94 -5.40
C ALA A 200 26.59 2.17 -6.34
N LYS A 201 27.82 1.96 -5.86
CA LYS A 201 29.04 2.03 -6.70
C LYS A 201 29.04 0.98 -7.82
N ILE A 202 28.52 -0.22 -7.55
CA ILE A 202 28.39 -1.25 -8.57
C ILE A 202 27.34 -0.86 -9.59
N ALA A 203 26.14 -0.45 -9.15
CA ALA A 203 25.05 -0.01 -10.02
C ALA A 203 25.41 1.24 -10.86
N ALA A 204 26.26 2.12 -10.35
CA ALA A 204 26.74 3.31 -11.05
C ALA A 204 27.72 3.03 -12.20
N LYS A 205 28.23 1.78 -12.34
CA LYS A 205 29.07 1.39 -13.47
C LYS A 205 28.34 1.65 -14.78
N ASN A 206 29.10 1.76 -15.87
CA ASN A 206 28.47 1.76 -17.19
C ASN A 206 27.71 0.44 -17.39
N PRO A 207 26.42 0.46 -17.78
CA PRO A 207 25.61 -0.78 -17.93
C PRO A 207 26.29 -1.87 -18.77
N LYS A 208 27.01 -1.50 -19.83
CA LYS A 208 27.77 -2.45 -20.68
C LYS A 208 28.89 -3.18 -19.94
N ASP A 209 29.40 -2.61 -18.85
CA ASP A 209 30.52 -3.16 -18.07
C ASP A 209 30.04 -3.98 -16.87
N LEU A 210 28.70 -4.04 -16.62
CA LEU A 210 28.10 -4.85 -15.58
C LEU A 210 28.19 -6.34 -15.95
N THR A 211 28.66 -7.13 -15.00
CA THR A 211 28.78 -8.59 -15.14
C THR A 211 27.59 -9.30 -14.48
N PRO A 212 27.30 -10.57 -14.83
CA PRO A 212 26.30 -11.37 -14.10
C PRO A 212 26.60 -11.47 -12.59
N ALA A 213 27.87 -11.46 -12.18
CA ALA A 213 28.25 -11.44 -10.77
C ALA A 213 27.96 -10.09 -10.08
N ASP A 214 28.07 -8.97 -10.80
CA ASP A 214 27.63 -7.67 -10.30
C ASP A 214 26.11 -7.64 -10.13
N PHE A 215 25.37 -8.18 -11.10
CA PHE A 215 23.92 -8.34 -11.02
C PHE A 215 23.50 -9.14 -9.77
N ASP A 216 24.07 -10.34 -9.58
CA ASP A 216 23.75 -11.21 -8.44
C ASP A 216 24.03 -10.53 -7.08
N LYS A 217 25.06 -9.68 -7.01
CA LYS A 217 25.36 -8.89 -5.80
C LYS A 217 24.34 -7.81 -5.56
N ILE A 218 23.92 -7.08 -6.60
CA ILE A 218 22.93 -6.01 -6.49
C ILE A 218 21.61 -6.62 -6.08
N ASP A 219 21.10 -7.60 -6.81
CA ASP A 219 19.82 -8.25 -6.55
C ASP A 219 19.76 -8.85 -5.14
N GLY A 220 20.76 -9.64 -4.75
CA GLY A 220 20.82 -10.24 -3.41
C GLY A 220 20.95 -9.20 -2.28
N GLY A 221 21.64 -8.09 -2.54
CA GLY A 221 21.77 -7.00 -1.57
C GLY A 221 20.47 -6.21 -1.40
N LEU A 222 19.83 -5.84 -2.51
CA LEU A 222 18.52 -5.18 -2.48
C LEU A 222 17.46 -6.08 -1.83
N ALA A 223 17.41 -7.37 -2.19
CA ALA A 223 16.49 -8.33 -1.57
C ALA A 223 16.64 -8.42 -0.03
N LYS A 224 17.88 -8.28 0.46
CA LYS A 224 18.18 -8.31 1.90
C LYS A 224 17.74 -7.04 2.64
N TYR A 225 17.88 -5.89 2.01
CA TYR A 225 17.78 -4.60 2.67
C TYR A 225 16.70 -3.66 2.11
N LYS A 226 15.83 -4.12 1.19
CA LYS A 226 14.83 -3.28 0.52
C LYS A 226 13.87 -2.55 1.46
N ASP A 227 13.63 -3.12 2.64
CA ASP A 227 12.73 -2.58 3.66
C ASP A 227 13.50 -1.82 4.78
N ASP A 228 14.82 -1.60 4.61
CA ASP A 228 15.68 -0.89 5.56
C ASP A 228 15.80 0.59 5.15
N PRO A 229 15.24 1.54 5.90
CA PRO A 229 15.19 2.96 5.49
C PRO A 229 16.56 3.60 5.33
N LEU A 230 17.51 3.26 6.21
CA LEU A 230 18.87 3.84 6.15
C LEU A 230 19.65 3.30 4.95
N PHE A 231 19.55 2.00 4.68
CA PHE A 231 20.10 1.39 3.48
C PHE A 231 19.48 2.00 2.22
N ALA A 232 18.15 2.07 2.17
CA ALA A 232 17.40 2.50 0.99
C ALA A 232 17.76 3.94 0.60
N GLU A 233 17.73 4.86 1.56
CA GLU A 233 18.11 6.26 1.33
C GLU A 233 19.57 6.38 0.90
N ARG A 234 20.50 5.72 1.60
CA ARG A 234 21.92 5.74 1.24
C ARG A 234 22.18 5.17 -0.15
N PHE A 235 21.51 4.07 -0.51
CA PHE A 235 21.62 3.50 -1.85
C PHE A 235 21.12 4.48 -2.91
N ALA A 236 19.90 5.00 -2.74
CA ALA A 236 19.28 5.91 -3.70
C ALA A 236 20.10 7.21 -3.89
N THR A 237 20.52 7.84 -2.80
CA THR A 237 21.26 9.11 -2.83
C THR A 237 22.69 8.95 -3.38
N HIS A 238 23.38 7.86 -3.04
CA HIS A 238 24.72 7.57 -3.58
C HIS A 238 24.70 7.17 -5.06
N LEU A 239 23.68 6.45 -5.50
CA LEU A 239 23.50 6.14 -6.92
C LEU A 239 23.10 7.39 -7.70
N GLY A 240 22.18 8.17 -7.15
CA GLY A 240 21.61 9.36 -7.76
C GLY A 240 20.58 9.05 -8.85
N PRO A 241 19.63 9.98 -9.13
CA PRO A 241 18.49 9.72 -10.00
C PRO A 241 18.89 9.37 -11.44
N THR A 242 19.85 10.06 -12.02
CA THR A 242 20.33 9.78 -13.39
C THR A 242 20.87 8.36 -13.52
N LYS A 243 21.72 7.93 -12.56
CA LYS A 243 22.32 6.60 -12.60
C LYS A 243 21.30 5.50 -12.27
N THR A 244 20.29 5.78 -11.47
CA THR A 244 19.18 4.88 -11.24
C THR A 244 18.45 4.54 -12.56
N LEU A 245 18.12 5.58 -13.34
CA LEU A 245 17.46 5.41 -14.64
C LEU A 245 18.37 4.72 -15.67
N GLU A 246 19.63 5.15 -15.79
CA GLU A 246 20.60 4.54 -16.69
C GLU A 246 20.90 3.07 -16.36
N PHE A 247 20.93 2.73 -15.08
CA PHE A 247 21.12 1.36 -14.61
C PHE A 247 19.97 0.46 -15.07
N TRP A 248 18.72 0.82 -14.75
CA TRP A 248 17.56 0.00 -15.10
C TRP A 248 17.37 -0.11 -16.62
N GLN A 249 17.43 1.01 -17.34
CA GLN A 249 17.33 1.00 -18.80
C GLN A 249 18.44 0.15 -19.43
N GLY A 250 19.68 0.32 -18.99
CA GLY A 250 20.82 -0.30 -19.62
C GLY A 250 20.94 -1.82 -19.40
N ILE A 251 20.47 -2.36 -18.27
CA ILE A 251 20.46 -3.82 -18.04
C ILE A 251 19.32 -4.53 -18.79
N ASN A 252 18.25 -3.78 -19.10
CA ASN A 252 17.12 -4.28 -19.88
C ASN A 252 17.30 -4.16 -21.39
N ASP A 253 18.34 -3.46 -21.85
CA ASP A 253 18.64 -3.31 -23.26
C ASP A 253 19.65 -4.40 -23.71
N PRO A 254 19.22 -5.41 -24.49
CA PRO A 254 20.13 -6.46 -24.97
C PRO A 254 21.24 -5.94 -25.88
N ALA A 255 21.07 -4.78 -26.50
CA ALA A 255 22.13 -4.15 -27.31
C ALA A 255 23.20 -3.52 -26.44
N VAL A 256 22.86 -3.09 -25.22
CA VAL A 256 23.78 -2.50 -24.24
C VAL A 256 24.49 -3.57 -23.41
N ASN A 257 23.71 -4.50 -22.83
CA ASN A 257 24.23 -5.57 -21.98
C ASN A 257 23.73 -6.96 -22.37
N PRO A 258 24.28 -7.57 -23.44
CA PRO A 258 23.83 -8.89 -23.91
C PRO A 258 24.15 -10.03 -22.93
N ASN A 259 25.13 -9.86 -22.03
CA ASN A 259 25.53 -10.92 -21.09
C ASN A 259 24.54 -11.05 -19.93
N VAL A 260 24.20 -9.96 -19.27
CA VAL A 260 23.19 -9.95 -18.20
C VAL A 260 21.85 -10.35 -18.79
N GLY A 261 21.43 -9.75 -19.89
CA GLY A 261 20.15 -10.05 -20.53
C GLY A 261 19.98 -11.51 -20.95
N ARG A 262 21.08 -12.23 -21.24
CA ARG A 262 21.04 -13.66 -21.60
C ARG A 262 21.10 -14.60 -20.40
N GLU A 263 21.91 -14.26 -19.40
CA GLU A 263 22.19 -15.14 -18.25
C GLU A 263 21.27 -14.91 -17.05
N ARG A 264 20.59 -13.77 -16.98
CA ARG A 264 19.78 -13.32 -15.84
C ARG A 264 18.38 -12.82 -16.23
N LEU A 265 17.91 -13.17 -17.43
CA LEU A 265 16.59 -12.77 -17.92
C LEU A 265 15.46 -13.22 -16.97
N ASP A 266 15.61 -14.42 -16.40
CA ASP A 266 14.69 -15.04 -15.44
C ASP A 266 14.71 -14.45 -14.02
N LYS A 267 15.58 -13.45 -13.80
CA LYS A 267 15.72 -12.77 -12.50
C LYS A 267 15.53 -11.25 -12.58
N LEU A 268 15.23 -10.75 -13.77
CA LEU A 268 15.03 -9.30 -13.94
C LEU A 268 13.77 -8.80 -13.26
N ASP A 269 12.75 -9.63 -13.13
CA ASP A 269 11.52 -9.35 -12.38
C ASP A 269 11.79 -9.22 -10.87
N ASP A 270 12.57 -10.12 -10.29
CA ASP A 270 12.99 -10.03 -8.88
C ASP A 270 13.80 -8.76 -8.64
N LEU A 271 14.76 -8.45 -9.54
CA LEU A 271 15.51 -7.21 -9.42
C LEU A 271 14.63 -5.96 -9.54
N GLN A 272 13.66 -5.95 -10.46
CA GLN A 272 12.71 -4.84 -10.59
C GLN A 272 11.92 -4.62 -9.29
N ARG A 273 11.39 -5.71 -8.71
CA ARG A 273 10.66 -5.67 -7.42
C ARG A 273 11.55 -5.15 -6.29
N ASN A 274 12.75 -5.71 -6.15
CA ASN A 274 13.67 -5.34 -5.08
C ASN A 274 14.15 -3.89 -5.21
N LEU A 275 14.45 -3.43 -6.43
CA LEU A 275 14.84 -2.05 -6.69
C LEU A 275 13.67 -1.09 -6.46
N GLY A 276 12.47 -1.42 -6.97
CA GLY A 276 11.26 -0.63 -6.75
C GLY A 276 10.94 -0.46 -5.27
N MET A 277 10.92 -1.55 -4.51
CA MET A 277 10.73 -1.52 -3.04
C MET A 277 11.80 -0.66 -2.34
N THR A 278 13.08 -0.84 -2.71
CA THR A 278 14.16 -0.02 -2.11
C THR A 278 13.98 1.47 -2.40
N LEU A 279 13.56 1.85 -3.62
CA LEU A 279 13.31 3.24 -3.97
C LEU A 279 12.07 3.78 -3.25
N ALA A 280 11.01 2.98 -3.12
CA ALA A 280 9.82 3.33 -2.35
C ALA A 280 10.20 3.64 -0.89
N THR A 281 10.87 2.72 -0.21
CA THR A 281 11.38 2.92 1.16
C THR A 281 12.27 4.17 1.26
N ALA A 282 13.14 4.42 0.26
CA ALA A 282 14.00 5.61 0.24
C ALA A 282 13.19 6.90 0.16
N THR A 283 12.11 6.94 -0.64
CA THR A 283 11.30 8.15 -0.83
C THR A 283 10.56 8.59 0.41
N GLN A 284 10.34 7.72 1.39
CA GLN A 284 9.73 8.06 2.68
C GLN A 284 10.62 9.01 3.51
N SER A 285 11.92 9.11 3.18
CA SER A 285 12.82 10.05 3.86
C SER A 285 12.63 11.49 3.36
N ASP A 286 12.56 12.44 4.30
CA ASP A 286 12.52 13.88 4.06
C ASP A 286 13.90 14.55 4.22
N SER A 287 15.00 13.78 4.22
CA SER A 287 16.34 14.34 4.24
C SER A 287 16.58 15.30 3.06
N ALA A 288 17.48 16.26 3.24
CA ALA A 288 17.79 17.22 2.18
C ALA A 288 18.30 16.54 0.89
N ASP A 289 19.05 15.45 1.02
CA ASP A 289 19.58 14.69 -0.09
C ASP A 289 18.47 13.93 -0.82
N MET A 290 17.53 13.31 -0.07
CA MET A 290 16.42 12.61 -0.66
C MET A 290 15.38 13.55 -1.28
N THR A 291 15.11 14.70 -0.65
CA THR A 291 14.29 15.78 -1.23
C THR A 291 14.88 16.27 -2.56
N SER A 292 16.21 16.43 -2.62
CA SER A 292 16.90 16.78 -3.86
C SER A 292 16.81 15.66 -4.90
N TRP A 293 16.93 14.41 -4.49
CA TRP A 293 16.79 13.23 -5.35
C TRP A 293 15.39 13.16 -5.96
N LYS A 294 14.33 13.27 -5.12
CA LYS A 294 12.91 13.32 -5.55
C LYS A 294 12.69 14.42 -6.60
N GLY A 295 13.11 15.64 -6.30
CA GLY A 295 12.97 16.77 -7.22
C GLY A 295 13.76 16.63 -8.54
N ASN A 296 14.94 16.01 -8.52
CA ASN A 296 15.73 15.77 -9.73
C ASN A 296 15.18 14.61 -10.56
N MET A 297 14.62 13.58 -9.93
CA MET A 297 13.93 12.48 -10.62
C MET A 297 12.75 13.01 -11.46
N ILE A 298 11.92 13.89 -10.88
CA ILE A 298 10.81 14.53 -11.61
C ILE A 298 11.31 15.34 -12.81
N LYS A 299 12.42 16.11 -12.66
CA LYS A 299 13.01 16.88 -13.75
C LYS A 299 13.57 16.03 -14.89
N LEU A 300 14.02 14.81 -14.59
CA LEU A 300 14.48 13.87 -15.61
C LEU A 300 13.34 13.18 -16.35
N GLY A 301 12.11 13.29 -15.87
CA GLY A 301 10.96 12.57 -16.39
C GLY A 301 10.71 12.75 -17.89
N ASP A 302 10.79 13.98 -18.40
CA ASP A 302 10.60 14.29 -19.82
C ASP A 302 11.93 14.36 -20.61
N GLN A 303 13.03 13.85 -20.05
CA GLN A 303 14.33 13.78 -20.70
C GLN A 303 14.63 12.35 -21.17
N PRO A 304 15.22 12.19 -22.37
CA PRO A 304 15.66 10.88 -22.84
C PRO A 304 16.81 10.35 -22.01
N ILE A 305 16.75 9.08 -21.63
CA ILE A 305 17.74 8.37 -20.84
C ILE A 305 18.65 7.56 -21.76
N GLY A 306 19.96 7.71 -21.61
CA GLY A 306 20.98 7.01 -22.41
C GLY A 306 21.89 7.97 -23.18
N ARG A 307 22.92 7.38 -23.88
CA ARG A 307 24.05 8.17 -24.39
C ARG A 307 23.77 9.04 -25.60
N ASP A 308 22.80 8.68 -26.44
CA ASP A 308 22.60 9.31 -27.76
C ASP A 308 21.30 10.11 -27.86
N GLY A 309 20.64 10.40 -26.76
CA GLY A 309 19.39 11.18 -26.74
C GLY A 309 18.19 10.49 -27.43
N GLY A 310 18.30 9.23 -27.77
CA GLY A 310 17.25 8.43 -28.42
C GLY A 310 16.71 7.29 -27.57
N GLY A 311 17.00 7.26 -26.26
CA GLY A 311 16.46 6.26 -25.32
C GLY A 311 15.08 6.61 -24.79
N PRO A 312 14.49 5.75 -23.95
CA PRO A 312 13.22 6.02 -23.30
C PRO A 312 13.29 7.25 -22.42
N MET A 313 12.17 7.91 -22.21
CA MET A 313 12.10 9.06 -21.29
C MET A 313 12.20 8.59 -19.83
N GLY A 314 12.68 9.48 -18.96
CA GLY A 314 12.78 9.20 -17.53
C GLY A 314 11.46 8.74 -16.91
N PHE A 315 10.32 9.30 -17.36
CA PHE A 315 8.98 8.84 -16.94
C PHE A 315 8.74 7.38 -17.27
N GLN A 316 9.11 6.92 -18.47
CA GLN A 316 8.93 5.51 -18.84
C GLN A 316 9.79 4.59 -17.96
N VAL A 317 11.02 4.97 -17.66
CA VAL A 317 11.91 4.15 -16.84
C VAL A 317 11.46 4.12 -15.38
N MET A 318 11.22 5.31 -14.79
CA MET A 318 10.89 5.42 -13.36
C MET A 318 9.51 4.86 -13.04
N SER A 319 8.49 5.09 -13.87
CA SER A 319 7.14 4.55 -13.63
C SER A 319 7.14 3.01 -13.57
N ASN A 320 8.00 2.35 -14.34
CA ASN A 320 8.12 0.90 -14.26
C ASN A 320 8.78 0.43 -12.94
N LEU A 321 9.67 1.23 -12.34
CA LEU A 321 10.22 0.95 -11.02
C LEU A 321 9.20 1.24 -9.90
N MET A 322 8.24 2.15 -10.13
CA MET A 322 7.18 2.48 -9.18
C MET A 322 6.11 1.40 -9.00
N ARG A 323 6.11 0.33 -9.81
CA ARG A 323 5.07 -0.71 -9.77
C ARG A 323 5.00 -1.47 -8.44
N THR A 324 6.00 -1.33 -7.58
CA THR A 324 6.10 -2.04 -6.30
C THR A 324 6.52 -1.11 -5.18
N GLY A 325 5.95 -1.33 -4.00
CA GLY A 325 6.20 -0.52 -2.80
C GLY A 325 5.30 0.70 -2.72
N ASP A 326 5.23 1.24 -1.51
CA ASP A 326 4.52 2.47 -1.17
C ASP A 326 5.51 3.63 -1.21
N TYR A 327 5.36 4.50 -2.21
CA TYR A 327 6.19 5.69 -2.41
C TYR A 327 5.61 6.88 -1.63
N ASP A 328 6.47 7.81 -1.23
CA ASP A 328 6.05 9.06 -0.59
C ASP A 328 4.94 9.79 -1.37
N ASP A 329 3.84 10.12 -0.71
CA ASP A 329 2.64 10.70 -1.33
C ASP A 329 2.92 12.02 -2.05
N GLN A 330 3.73 12.89 -1.44
CA GLN A 330 4.07 14.19 -2.03
C GLN A 330 4.96 14.02 -3.27
N PHE A 331 5.82 13.01 -3.28
CA PHE A 331 6.62 12.67 -4.45
C PHE A 331 5.72 12.13 -5.57
N LEU A 332 4.83 11.15 -5.26
CA LEU A 332 3.87 10.62 -6.23
C LEU A 332 2.99 11.71 -6.83
N LYS A 333 2.44 12.60 -6.01
CA LYS A 333 1.63 13.74 -6.46
C LYS A 333 2.39 14.65 -7.42
N SER A 334 3.58 15.10 -7.01
CA SER A 334 4.41 15.99 -7.83
C SER A 334 4.89 15.34 -9.13
N TYR A 335 5.20 14.03 -9.08
CA TYR A 335 5.57 13.23 -10.23
C TYR A 335 4.38 13.06 -11.19
N GLY A 336 3.21 12.70 -10.65
CA GLY A 336 1.98 12.52 -11.40
C GLY A 336 1.53 13.78 -12.12
N THR A 337 1.51 14.91 -11.43
CA THR A 337 1.20 16.22 -12.04
C THR A 337 2.11 16.51 -13.25
N LYS A 338 3.44 16.27 -13.11
CA LYS A 338 4.38 16.49 -14.19
C LYS A 338 4.25 15.48 -15.33
N LEU A 339 3.95 14.22 -15.00
CA LEU A 339 3.65 13.17 -15.97
C LEU A 339 2.40 13.52 -16.78
N MET A 340 1.30 13.93 -16.13
CA MET A 340 0.05 14.33 -16.80
C MET A 340 0.23 15.54 -17.71
N GLU A 341 0.99 16.56 -17.30
CA GLU A 341 1.36 17.68 -18.17
C GLU A 341 2.10 17.21 -19.43
N THR A 342 3.01 16.24 -19.26
CA THR A 342 3.81 15.70 -20.36
C THR A 342 2.97 14.82 -21.28
N ASP A 343 2.15 13.93 -20.73
CA ASP A 343 1.20 13.09 -21.48
C ASP A 343 0.26 13.98 -22.32
N ARG A 344 -0.37 14.98 -21.69
CA ARG A 344 -1.25 15.94 -22.39
C ARG A 344 -0.58 16.57 -23.59
N ARG A 345 0.65 17.02 -23.43
CA ARG A 345 1.42 17.68 -24.48
C ARG A 345 1.82 16.74 -25.61
N LEU A 346 2.25 15.52 -25.28
CA LEU A 346 2.74 14.56 -26.26
C LEU A 346 1.63 13.83 -26.99
N THR A 347 0.55 13.49 -26.29
CA THR A 347 -0.59 12.76 -26.86
C THR A 347 -1.62 13.64 -27.57
N GLY A 348 -1.51 14.97 -27.44
CA GLY A 348 -2.54 15.87 -27.95
C GLY A 348 -3.86 15.72 -27.17
N ASN A 349 -3.81 15.70 -25.83
CA ASN A 349 -4.94 15.43 -24.93
C ASN A 349 -5.50 13.99 -25.04
N GLY A 350 -4.64 13.00 -25.19
CA GLY A 350 -5.00 11.58 -25.18
C GLY A 350 -5.28 10.95 -26.54
N GLU A 351 -5.44 11.75 -27.62
CA GLU A 351 -5.80 11.25 -28.96
C GLU A 351 -4.70 10.40 -29.63
N HIS A 352 -3.44 10.55 -29.21
CA HIS A 352 -2.29 9.92 -29.89
C HIS A 352 -1.40 9.12 -28.91
N ALA A 353 -1.98 8.51 -27.89
CA ALA A 353 -1.22 7.77 -26.88
C ALA A 353 -0.34 6.65 -27.48
N ASN A 354 -0.83 5.95 -28.50
CA ASN A 354 -0.08 4.91 -29.21
C ASN A 354 1.23 5.38 -29.86
N LEU A 355 1.35 6.65 -30.22
CA LEU A 355 2.52 7.20 -30.91
C LEU A 355 3.43 7.99 -29.97
N ALA A 356 2.86 8.56 -28.94
CA ALA A 356 3.52 9.54 -28.07
C ALA A 356 4.70 8.96 -27.30
N TRP A 357 4.55 7.72 -26.83
CA TRP A 357 5.52 7.04 -25.97
C TRP A 357 6.35 5.99 -26.72
N GLN A 358 6.10 5.79 -28.03
CA GLN A 358 6.92 4.89 -28.85
C GLN A 358 8.27 5.53 -29.21
N HIS A 359 9.30 4.70 -29.25
CA HIS A 359 10.63 5.08 -29.69
C HIS A 359 10.96 4.48 -31.05
N MET A 360 11.79 5.17 -31.82
CA MET A 360 12.27 4.64 -33.10
C MET A 360 13.39 3.64 -32.86
N GLY A 361 13.13 2.36 -33.07
CA GLY A 361 14.13 1.30 -32.93
C GLY A 361 13.58 0.04 -32.24
N MET A 362 14.46 -0.83 -31.77
CA MET A 362 14.09 -1.90 -30.86
C MET A 362 14.06 -1.32 -29.45
N ASP A 363 12.88 -1.04 -28.95
CA ASP A 363 12.70 -0.50 -27.62
C ASP A 363 13.13 -1.51 -26.55
N PRO A 364 13.86 -1.06 -25.52
CA PRO A 364 14.15 -1.94 -24.40
C PRO A 364 12.85 -2.30 -23.68
N TRP A 365 12.69 -3.57 -23.34
CA TRP A 365 11.57 -4.02 -22.52
C TRP A 365 11.77 -3.50 -21.09
N LEU A 366 11.09 -2.42 -20.71
CA LEU A 366 11.31 -1.71 -19.45
C LEU A 366 10.58 -2.31 -18.24
N ASN A 367 9.53 -3.09 -18.51
CA ASN A 367 8.80 -3.83 -17.48
C ASN A 367 9.14 -5.31 -17.51
N ARG A 368 9.31 -5.92 -16.33
CA ARG A 368 9.53 -7.35 -16.12
C ARG A 368 8.52 -7.98 -15.17
N ILE A 369 7.61 -7.14 -14.63
CA ILE A 369 6.56 -7.53 -13.69
C ILE A 369 5.21 -7.34 -14.38
N GLY A 370 4.70 -8.39 -15.01
CA GLY A 370 3.48 -8.33 -15.79
C GLY A 370 3.72 -8.54 -17.27
N ASP A 371 2.72 -8.29 -18.08
CA ASP A 371 2.68 -8.69 -19.49
C ASP A 371 2.96 -7.53 -20.48
N ASP A 372 2.89 -6.25 -20.02
CA ASP A 372 3.15 -5.07 -20.85
C ASP A 372 4.64 -4.75 -21.02
N SER A 373 4.98 -4.06 -22.10
CA SER A 373 6.36 -3.65 -22.42
C SER A 373 6.94 -2.61 -21.46
N GLY A 374 6.08 -1.80 -20.83
CA GLY A 374 6.46 -0.66 -20.00
C GLY A 374 6.62 0.66 -20.80
N ASP A 375 6.13 0.74 -22.04
CA ASP A 375 6.29 1.92 -22.90
C ASP A 375 5.41 3.08 -22.44
N ASP A 376 4.15 2.83 -22.05
CA ASP A 376 3.27 3.87 -21.49
C ASP A 376 3.58 4.10 -20.00
N PRO A 377 4.14 5.26 -19.62
CA PRO A 377 4.52 5.52 -18.22
C PRO A 377 3.32 5.58 -17.27
N LEU A 378 2.10 5.91 -17.78
CA LEU A 378 0.90 5.90 -16.95
C LEU A 378 0.55 4.49 -16.47
N THR A 379 0.79 3.45 -17.27
CA THR A 379 0.58 2.06 -16.87
C THR A 379 1.37 1.71 -15.59
N GLY A 380 2.66 2.07 -15.54
CA GLY A 380 3.51 1.82 -14.38
C GLY A 380 3.19 2.72 -13.19
N TYR A 381 2.93 4.01 -13.43
CA TYR A 381 2.59 4.98 -12.41
C TYR A 381 1.27 4.64 -11.69
N LEU A 382 0.23 4.27 -12.44
CA LEU A 382 -1.05 3.85 -11.87
C LEU A 382 -0.90 2.56 -11.02
N LYS A 383 -0.02 1.63 -11.43
CA LYS A 383 0.30 0.49 -10.58
C LYS A 383 1.00 0.92 -9.28
N GLY A 384 1.85 1.94 -9.34
CA GLY A 384 2.42 2.57 -8.14
C GLY A 384 1.35 3.16 -7.22
N LEU A 385 0.43 3.95 -7.79
CA LEU A 385 -0.70 4.54 -7.04
C LEU A 385 -1.60 3.48 -6.37
N SER A 386 -1.74 2.29 -6.97
CA SER A 386 -2.53 1.21 -6.36
C SER A 386 -1.97 0.69 -5.03
N ASN A 387 -0.75 1.07 -4.66
CA ASN A 387 -0.12 0.75 -3.38
C ASN A 387 -0.10 1.95 -2.41
N SER A 388 -0.51 3.15 -2.85
CA SER A 388 -0.45 4.42 -2.10
C SER A 388 -1.82 5.11 -2.13
N PRO A 389 -2.77 4.71 -1.28
CA PRO A 389 -4.17 5.14 -1.33
C PRO A 389 -4.36 6.66 -1.25
N ASP A 390 -3.68 7.34 -0.30
CA ASP A 390 -3.79 8.78 -0.09
C ASP A 390 -3.32 9.57 -1.32
N ALA A 391 -2.17 9.18 -1.88
CA ALA A 391 -1.65 9.77 -3.12
C ALA A 391 -2.59 9.52 -4.31
N ALA A 392 -3.22 8.35 -4.38
CA ALA A 392 -4.16 7.99 -5.43
C ALA A 392 -5.45 8.83 -5.34
N THR A 393 -6.02 9.01 -4.14
CA THR A 393 -7.20 9.86 -3.91
C THR A 393 -6.92 11.31 -4.34
N ASP A 394 -5.80 11.86 -3.92
CA ASP A 394 -5.36 13.21 -4.29
C ASP A 394 -5.20 13.34 -5.82
N PHE A 395 -4.50 12.38 -6.44
CA PHE A 395 -4.22 12.40 -7.86
C PHE A 395 -5.50 12.39 -8.72
N PHE A 396 -6.46 11.52 -8.44
CA PHE A 396 -7.67 11.43 -9.26
C PHE A 396 -8.61 12.61 -9.08
N ASN A 397 -8.62 13.25 -7.92
CA ASN A 397 -9.40 14.46 -7.66
C ASN A 397 -8.74 15.75 -8.16
N GLU A 398 -7.44 15.71 -8.54
CA GLU A 398 -6.75 16.88 -9.08
C GLU A 398 -7.32 17.30 -10.44
N GLU A 399 -7.38 18.62 -10.69
CA GLU A 399 -7.84 19.17 -11.96
C GLU A 399 -6.82 18.87 -13.09
N TYR A 400 -7.22 18.09 -14.09
CA TYR A 400 -6.44 17.83 -15.30
C TYR A 400 -6.39 19.07 -16.21
N VAL A 401 -7.54 19.71 -16.41
CA VAL A 401 -7.67 20.91 -17.25
C VAL A 401 -8.80 21.79 -16.75
N SER A 402 -8.52 23.10 -16.68
CA SER A 402 -9.54 24.08 -16.33
C SER A 402 -10.57 24.25 -17.47
N LYS A 403 -11.75 24.76 -17.13
CA LYS A 403 -12.81 25.02 -18.11
C LYS A 403 -12.34 25.93 -19.26
N GLU A 404 -11.49 26.90 -18.98
CA GLU A 404 -11.04 27.90 -19.95
C GLU A 404 -10.10 27.29 -21.00
N ASP A 405 -9.20 26.40 -20.53
CA ASP A 405 -8.17 25.74 -21.34
C ASP A 405 -8.63 24.41 -21.94
N SER A 406 -9.83 23.93 -21.57
CA SER A 406 -10.32 22.62 -21.96
C SER A 406 -10.59 22.52 -23.45
N PRO A 407 -10.10 21.50 -24.16
CA PRO A 407 -10.54 21.13 -25.48
C PRO A 407 -11.85 20.33 -25.49
N PHE A 408 -12.27 19.80 -24.32
CA PHE A 408 -13.41 18.91 -24.17
C PHE A 408 -14.70 19.71 -24.04
N GLU A 409 -15.73 19.28 -24.75
CA GLU A 409 -17.05 19.92 -24.75
C GLU A 409 -18.14 18.88 -24.49
N ARG A 410 -19.03 19.16 -23.54
CA ARG A 410 -20.15 18.30 -23.16
C ARG A 410 -21.43 19.11 -22.98
N ASP A 411 -22.59 18.48 -23.21
CA ASP A 411 -23.88 19.03 -22.81
C ASP A 411 -24.17 18.71 -21.36
N THR A 412 -23.82 19.62 -20.46
CA THR A 412 -23.95 19.39 -18.99
C THR A 412 -25.31 19.83 -18.43
N ASP A 413 -26.13 20.53 -19.22
CA ASP A 413 -27.43 21.06 -18.79
C ASP A 413 -28.63 20.50 -19.61
N GLY A 414 -28.39 19.54 -20.50
CA GLY A 414 -29.42 18.86 -21.28
C GLY A 414 -30.09 19.75 -22.35
N ASN A 415 -29.48 20.88 -22.71
CA ASN A 415 -30.06 21.82 -23.66
C ASN A 415 -29.74 21.50 -25.14
N GLY A 416 -29.03 20.42 -25.38
CA GLY A 416 -28.57 20.00 -26.73
C GLY A 416 -27.41 20.78 -27.29
N LYS A 417 -26.69 21.56 -26.46
CA LYS A 417 -25.50 22.32 -26.85
C LYS A 417 -24.32 21.96 -25.96
N ASN A 418 -23.25 21.54 -26.58
CA ASN A 418 -22.01 21.30 -25.90
C ASN A 418 -21.33 22.60 -25.46
N GLY A 419 -20.77 22.62 -24.28
CA GLY A 419 -19.94 23.67 -23.74
C GLY A 419 -18.66 23.11 -23.14
N LYS A 420 -17.60 23.95 -23.08
CA LYS A 420 -16.34 23.55 -22.46
C LYS A 420 -16.54 23.13 -21.01
N VAL A 421 -15.94 22.02 -20.62
CA VAL A 421 -15.99 21.48 -19.26
C VAL A 421 -14.58 21.34 -18.66
N PRO A 422 -14.38 21.60 -17.36
CA PRO A 422 -13.16 21.20 -16.69
C PRO A 422 -13.19 19.67 -16.52
N LEU A 423 -12.04 19.04 -16.48
CA LEU A 423 -11.91 17.61 -16.19
C LEU A 423 -10.95 17.40 -15.02
N SER A 424 -11.25 16.43 -14.16
CA SER A 424 -10.27 15.88 -13.22
C SER A 424 -9.37 14.87 -13.94
N ASN A 425 -8.28 14.47 -13.27
CA ASN A 425 -7.43 13.37 -13.78
C ASN A 425 -8.23 12.07 -13.93
N PHE A 426 -9.17 11.79 -13.01
CA PHE A 426 -10.09 10.66 -13.15
C PHE A 426 -10.87 10.72 -14.46
N GLN A 427 -11.58 11.84 -14.70
CA GLN A 427 -12.41 11.99 -15.90
C GLN A 427 -11.58 11.87 -17.18
N TYR A 428 -10.41 12.49 -17.22
CA TYR A 428 -9.54 12.35 -18.37
C TYR A 428 -9.11 10.91 -18.63
N LEU A 429 -8.60 10.21 -17.61
CA LEU A 429 -8.06 8.85 -17.76
C LEU A 429 -9.15 7.80 -18.02
N PHE A 430 -10.30 7.95 -17.39
CA PHE A 430 -11.39 6.97 -17.46
C PHE A 430 -12.31 7.18 -18.66
N GLU A 431 -12.53 8.44 -19.07
CA GLU A 431 -13.55 8.80 -20.05
C GLU A 431 -12.98 9.22 -21.41
N GLU A 432 -11.83 9.93 -21.47
CA GLU A 432 -11.35 10.61 -22.66
C GLU A 432 -10.08 10.01 -23.28
N ARG A 433 -9.15 9.54 -22.45
CA ARG A 433 -7.85 9.09 -22.94
C ARG A 433 -7.96 7.81 -23.77
N GLU A 434 -7.43 7.85 -25.01
CA GLU A 434 -7.19 6.64 -25.78
C GLU A 434 -6.01 5.86 -25.17
N TRP A 435 -6.27 4.61 -24.75
CA TRP A 435 -5.22 3.75 -24.20
C TRP A 435 -4.50 3.04 -25.32
N PRO A 436 -3.14 2.92 -25.22
CA PRO A 436 -2.38 2.15 -26.19
C PRO A 436 -2.89 0.72 -26.28
N GLN A 437 -3.00 0.21 -27.50
CA GLN A 437 -3.21 -1.20 -27.75
C GLN A 437 -1.84 -1.89 -27.70
N GLU A 438 -1.57 -2.57 -26.62
CA GLU A 438 -0.36 -3.34 -26.42
C GLU A 438 -0.65 -4.83 -26.66
N SER A 439 0.39 -5.59 -26.97
CA SER A 439 0.31 -7.05 -27.06
C SER A 439 1.41 -7.64 -26.18
N ASN A 440 1.06 -8.69 -25.45
CA ASN A 440 2.02 -9.42 -24.65
C ASN A 440 3.02 -10.21 -25.54
N LEU A 441 4.01 -10.84 -24.93
CA LEU A 441 5.01 -11.66 -25.64
C LEU A 441 4.41 -12.83 -26.43
N LYS A 442 3.16 -13.22 -26.18
CA LYS A 442 2.44 -14.29 -26.88
C LYS A 442 1.62 -13.76 -28.05
N GLY A 443 1.47 -12.43 -28.16
CA GLY A 443 0.67 -11.76 -29.17
C GLY A 443 -0.81 -11.63 -28.80
N ASP A 444 -1.17 -11.86 -27.53
CA ASP A 444 -2.52 -11.58 -27.04
C ASP A 444 -2.64 -10.09 -26.69
N ASP A 445 -3.85 -9.55 -26.76
CA ASP A 445 -4.10 -8.17 -26.37
C ASP A 445 -3.78 -7.98 -24.87
N ASP A 446 -3.00 -6.93 -24.59
CA ASP A 446 -2.65 -6.54 -23.23
C ASP A 446 -3.47 -5.31 -22.80
N ASN A 447 -4.18 -5.46 -21.68
CA ASN A 447 -5.04 -4.42 -21.10
C ASN A 447 -4.48 -3.87 -19.78
N THR A 448 -3.19 -4.08 -19.51
CA THR A 448 -2.55 -3.74 -18.23
C THR A 448 -2.74 -2.28 -17.86
N GLY A 449 -2.70 -1.33 -18.82
CA GLY A 449 -2.88 0.08 -18.54
C GLY A 449 -4.24 0.42 -17.90
N ARG A 450 -5.34 -0.06 -18.50
CA ARG A 450 -6.69 0.14 -17.94
C ARG A 450 -6.94 -0.68 -16.68
N ASN A 451 -6.37 -1.87 -16.60
CA ASN A 451 -6.46 -2.68 -15.39
C ASN A 451 -5.75 -1.99 -14.20
N ASN A 452 -4.58 -1.41 -14.44
CA ASN A 452 -3.87 -0.65 -13.40
C ASN A 452 -4.62 0.66 -13.05
N LEU A 453 -5.36 1.25 -13.98
CA LEU A 453 -6.28 2.35 -13.68
C LEU A 453 -7.36 1.89 -12.68
N ALA A 454 -7.99 0.74 -12.91
CA ALA A 454 -8.99 0.19 -11.99
C ALA A 454 -8.41 -0.10 -10.61
N LEU A 455 -7.23 -0.72 -10.53
CA LEU A 455 -6.51 -0.96 -9.26
C LEU A 455 -6.19 0.36 -8.53
N ALA A 456 -5.73 1.39 -9.26
CA ALA A 456 -5.46 2.69 -8.64
C ALA A 456 -6.74 3.39 -8.15
N LEU A 457 -7.86 3.25 -8.88
CA LEU A 457 -9.18 3.74 -8.44
C LEU A 457 -9.68 3.00 -7.21
N GLU A 458 -9.44 1.68 -7.13
CA GLU A 458 -9.74 0.89 -5.94
C GLU A 458 -9.02 1.45 -4.72
N ALA A 459 -7.69 1.58 -4.76
CA ALA A 459 -6.95 2.15 -3.66
C ALA A 459 -7.42 3.59 -3.32
N ALA A 460 -7.68 4.41 -4.35
CA ALA A 460 -8.10 5.80 -4.19
C ALA A 460 -9.48 5.98 -3.54
N THR A 461 -10.37 5.02 -3.66
CA THR A 461 -11.74 5.11 -3.12
C THR A 461 -11.94 4.33 -1.82
N THR A 462 -11.09 3.32 -1.55
CA THR A 462 -11.22 2.44 -0.39
C THR A 462 -10.30 2.81 0.77
N GLY A 463 -9.22 3.58 0.50
CA GLY A 463 -8.26 4.00 1.52
C GLY A 463 -7.31 2.89 1.97
N HIS A 464 -7.19 1.79 1.21
CA HIS A 464 -6.21 0.72 1.41
C HIS A 464 -5.62 0.26 0.07
N PRO A 465 -4.46 -0.43 0.06
CA PRO A 465 -3.87 -0.93 -1.17
C PRO A 465 -4.83 -1.85 -1.94
N ALA A 466 -4.82 -1.72 -3.28
CA ALA A 466 -5.70 -2.51 -4.13
C ALA A 466 -5.43 -4.01 -4.03
N GLY A 467 -6.51 -4.81 -4.03
CA GLY A 467 -6.48 -6.25 -3.85
C GLY A 467 -6.39 -6.70 -2.39
N GLU A 468 -6.36 -5.79 -1.45
CA GLU A 468 -6.47 -6.06 -0.01
C GLU A 468 -7.93 -5.85 0.44
N LEU A 469 -8.32 -6.51 1.52
CA LEU A 469 -9.60 -6.26 2.16
C LEU A 469 -9.41 -5.24 3.30
N PRO A 470 -10.43 -4.40 3.59
CA PRO A 470 -10.34 -3.47 4.70
C PRO A 470 -10.10 -4.19 6.03
N THR A 471 -9.32 -3.57 6.90
CA THR A 471 -8.97 -4.06 8.24
C THR A 471 -9.56 -3.16 9.32
N ALA A 472 -9.39 -3.51 10.60
CA ALA A 472 -9.80 -2.64 11.72
C ALA A 472 -9.03 -1.31 11.73
N ASP A 473 -7.86 -1.27 11.10
CA ASP A 473 -7.00 -0.11 11.03
C ASP A 473 -7.26 0.71 9.76
N THR A 474 -8.08 0.23 8.82
CA THR A 474 -8.49 0.98 7.62
C THR A 474 -9.35 2.18 8.07
N PRO A 475 -8.97 3.42 7.73
CA PRO A 475 -9.76 4.59 8.06
C PRO A 475 -11.16 4.56 7.42
N ALA A 476 -12.11 5.25 8.02
CA ALA A 476 -13.40 5.49 7.39
C ALA A 476 -13.22 6.38 6.15
N HIS A 477 -14.08 6.20 5.14
CA HIS A 477 -14.02 6.97 3.90
C HIS A 477 -14.08 8.47 4.15
N ASP A 478 -13.28 9.22 3.42
CA ASP A 478 -13.20 10.67 3.47
C ASP A 478 -13.99 11.35 2.35
N ASP A 479 -14.00 12.69 2.34
CA ASP A 479 -14.69 13.48 1.33
C ASP A 479 -14.06 13.33 -0.08
N GLY A 480 -12.75 13.09 -0.17
CA GLY A 480 -12.05 12.87 -1.43
C GLY A 480 -12.42 11.53 -2.06
N GLN A 481 -12.44 10.49 -1.24
CA GLN A 481 -12.80 9.12 -1.61
C GLN A 481 -14.27 9.03 -2.05
N THR A 482 -15.19 9.60 -1.25
CA THR A 482 -16.62 9.61 -1.58
C THR A 482 -16.92 10.39 -2.85
N LYS A 483 -16.30 11.55 -3.05
CA LYS A 483 -16.43 12.33 -4.28
C LYS A 483 -15.93 11.58 -5.51
N LEU A 484 -14.84 10.83 -5.36
CA LEU A 484 -14.32 9.99 -6.46
C LEU A 484 -15.30 8.86 -6.76
N PHE A 485 -15.86 8.21 -5.74
CA PHE A 485 -16.89 7.20 -5.93
C PHE A 485 -18.14 7.75 -6.63
N GLU A 486 -18.65 8.91 -6.23
CA GLU A 486 -19.75 9.61 -6.92
C GLU A 486 -19.43 9.84 -8.42
N SER A 487 -18.18 10.21 -8.74
CA SER A 487 -17.73 10.41 -10.10
C SER A 487 -17.68 9.08 -10.88
N ILE A 488 -17.26 7.99 -10.27
CA ILE A 488 -17.27 6.64 -10.88
C ILE A 488 -18.71 6.21 -11.18
N VAL A 489 -19.62 6.35 -10.21
CA VAL A 489 -21.04 6.01 -10.37
C VAL A 489 -21.66 6.77 -11.53
N SER A 490 -21.46 8.09 -11.55
CA SER A 490 -21.97 8.96 -12.64
C SER A 490 -21.37 8.58 -14.00
N SER A 491 -20.07 8.35 -14.07
CA SER A 491 -19.37 8.01 -15.30
C SER A 491 -19.83 6.68 -15.92
N VAL A 492 -20.05 5.66 -15.07
CA VAL A 492 -20.56 4.35 -15.52
C VAL A 492 -22.04 4.44 -15.89
N SER A 493 -22.84 5.25 -15.19
CA SER A 493 -24.25 5.49 -15.54
C SER A 493 -24.42 6.22 -16.85
N ASP A 494 -23.56 7.20 -17.14
CA ASP A 494 -23.59 7.97 -18.38
C ASP A 494 -23.23 7.11 -19.61
N ASP A 495 -22.30 6.19 -19.45
CA ASP A 495 -21.87 5.28 -20.51
C ASP A 495 -21.36 3.95 -19.91
N ASN A 496 -22.23 2.95 -19.89
CA ASN A 496 -21.94 1.63 -19.36
C ASN A 496 -20.88 0.84 -20.18
N GLU A 497 -20.65 1.24 -21.44
CA GLU A 497 -19.61 0.62 -22.27
C GLU A 497 -18.21 0.85 -21.72
N ARG A 498 -18.00 1.90 -20.92
CA ARG A 498 -16.74 2.15 -20.21
C ARG A 498 -16.31 0.98 -19.31
N LEU A 499 -17.26 0.20 -18.82
CA LEU A 499 -16.99 -0.99 -18.02
C LEU A 499 -17.29 -2.29 -18.77
N THR A 500 -18.41 -2.38 -19.50
CA THR A 500 -18.83 -3.64 -20.17
C THR A 500 -17.88 -4.06 -21.30
N LYS A 501 -17.25 -3.10 -21.99
CA LYS A 501 -16.17 -3.38 -22.96
C LYS A 501 -14.82 -3.71 -22.30
N HIS A 502 -14.68 -3.41 -21.02
CA HIS A 502 -13.46 -3.54 -20.25
C HIS A 502 -13.71 -4.37 -19.00
N GLY A 503 -14.35 -5.52 -19.14
CA GLY A 503 -14.77 -6.40 -18.04
C GLY A 503 -13.65 -6.81 -17.07
N TYR A 504 -12.41 -6.76 -17.49
CA TYR A 504 -11.22 -6.97 -16.64
C TYR A 504 -11.00 -5.89 -15.57
N MET A 505 -11.76 -4.78 -15.60
CA MET A 505 -11.77 -3.75 -14.53
C MET A 505 -12.85 -4.02 -13.48
N SER A 506 -13.71 -4.99 -13.70
CA SER A 506 -14.92 -5.18 -12.90
C SER A 506 -14.65 -5.79 -11.53
N ASP A 507 -13.54 -6.46 -11.31
CA ASP A 507 -13.08 -6.92 -9.99
C ASP A 507 -12.85 -5.72 -9.06
N SER A 508 -12.04 -4.76 -9.48
CA SER A 508 -11.75 -3.54 -8.72
C SER A 508 -13.00 -2.66 -8.54
N ILE A 509 -13.80 -2.45 -9.60
CA ILE A 509 -15.04 -1.67 -9.49
C ILE A 509 -16.05 -2.40 -8.59
N GLY A 510 -16.09 -3.72 -8.62
CA GLY A 510 -16.88 -4.53 -7.70
C GLY A 510 -16.44 -4.38 -6.25
N GLN A 511 -15.13 -4.40 -5.99
CA GLN A 511 -14.57 -4.14 -4.65
C GLN A 511 -14.97 -2.75 -4.15
N ILE A 512 -14.73 -1.70 -4.96
CA ILE A 512 -15.17 -0.34 -4.65
C ILE A 512 -16.66 -0.32 -4.29
N THR A 513 -17.50 -0.86 -5.15
CA THR A 513 -18.95 -0.88 -4.96
C THR A 513 -19.34 -1.61 -3.67
N SER A 514 -18.62 -2.68 -3.31
CA SER A 514 -18.88 -3.47 -2.10
C SER A 514 -18.63 -2.69 -0.81
N GLU A 515 -17.70 -1.73 -0.82
CA GLU A 515 -17.37 -0.93 0.35
C GLU A 515 -18.30 0.27 0.55
N TYR A 516 -18.99 0.70 -0.50
CA TYR A 516 -19.99 1.76 -0.46
C TYR A 516 -21.45 1.26 -0.33
N LEU A 517 -21.67 0.01 0.08
CA LEU A 517 -23.02 -0.55 0.27
C LEU A 517 -23.93 0.26 1.21
N PRO A 518 -23.43 0.90 2.28
CA PRO A 518 -24.26 1.81 3.07
C PRO A 518 -24.85 2.96 2.24
N ASP A 519 -24.02 3.61 1.42
CA ASP A 519 -24.43 4.72 0.55
C ASP A 519 -25.35 4.25 -0.59
N ILE A 520 -25.05 3.08 -1.16
CA ILE A 520 -25.89 2.42 -2.18
C ILE A 520 -27.28 2.12 -1.64
N ASN A 521 -27.39 1.45 -0.47
CA ASN A 521 -28.68 1.13 0.13
C ASN A 521 -29.46 2.40 0.47
N ARG A 522 -28.80 3.47 0.94
CA ARG A 522 -29.46 4.77 1.18
C ARG A 522 -30.00 5.37 -0.12
N ALA A 523 -29.19 5.33 -1.20
CA ALA A 523 -29.61 5.87 -2.50
C ALA A 523 -30.76 5.10 -3.13
N MET A 524 -30.90 3.80 -2.84
CA MET A 524 -31.97 2.93 -3.33
C MET A 524 -33.26 3.03 -2.48
N THR A 525 -33.23 3.72 -1.34
CA THR A 525 -34.42 3.91 -0.52
C THR A 525 -35.25 5.08 -1.05
N ASP A 526 -36.56 4.89 -1.16
CA ASP A 526 -37.49 5.89 -1.73
C ASP A 526 -37.53 7.20 -0.92
N ASP A 527 -37.43 7.11 0.42
CA ASP A 527 -37.43 8.24 1.33
C ASP A 527 -36.01 8.47 1.90
N GLN A 528 -35.23 9.34 1.26
CA GLN A 528 -33.90 9.75 1.72
C GLN A 528 -34.01 10.87 2.76
N ASP A 529 -34.37 10.54 4.00
CA ASP A 529 -34.46 11.46 5.12
C ASP A 529 -33.35 11.20 6.18
N GLU A 530 -33.35 12.00 7.26
CA GLU A 530 -32.37 11.82 8.36
C GLU A 530 -32.50 10.45 9.05
N ASP A 531 -33.68 9.82 8.98
CA ASP A 531 -33.91 8.51 9.59
C ASP A 531 -33.30 7.39 8.74
N THR A 532 -33.19 7.53 7.42
CA THR A 532 -32.48 6.59 6.52
C THR A 532 -30.99 6.47 6.88
N ASN A 533 -30.39 7.54 7.40
CA ASN A 533 -29.02 7.49 7.92
C ASN A 533 -28.85 6.61 9.17
N LYS A 534 -29.95 6.42 9.92
CA LYS A 534 -29.94 5.48 11.07
C LYS A 534 -30.14 4.04 10.62
N LEU A 535 -30.89 3.83 9.53
CA LEU A 535 -31.10 2.51 8.96
C LEU A 535 -29.81 1.95 8.32
N PHE A 536 -29.12 2.81 7.59
CA PHE A 536 -27.86 2.48 6.89
C PHE A 536 -26.75 3.44 7.36
N PRO A 537 -26.22 3.24 8.57
CA PRO A 537 -25.20 4.12 9.13
C PRO A 537 -23.91 4.05 8.30
N VAL A 538 -23.33 5.22 8.03
CA VAL A 538 -22.04 5.37 7.34
C VAL A 538 -20.99 5.85 8.33
N ALA A 539 -19.83 5.22 8.34
CA ALA A 539 -18.67 5.72 9.05
C ALA A 539 -17.90 6.70 8.12
N GLY A 540 -17.57 7.90 8.64
CA GLY A 540 -16.87 8.91 7.84
C GLY A 540 -17.80 9.73 6.94
N SER A 541 -17.31 10.07 5.75
CA SER A 541 -18.05 10.86 4.77
C SER A 541 -19.05 9.98 4.00
N SER A 542 -20.17 10.57 3.63
CA SER A 542 -21.24 9.88 2.89
C SER A 542 -21.28 10.33 1.45
N ALA A 543 -21.41 9.40 0.52
CA ALA A 543 -21.62 9.71 -0.89
C ALA A 543 -23.07 10.18 -1.16
N THR A 544 -23.19 11.18 -2.03
CA THR A 544 -24.49 11.69 -2.51
C THR A 544 -24.81 11.04 -3.85
N LEU A 545 -25.57 9.96 -3.82
CA LEU A 545 -25.91 9.15 -4.98
C LEU A 545 -27.40 9.30 -5.33
N ASN A 546 -27.73 9.11 -6.58
CA ASN A 546 -29.12 8.98 -6.98
C ASN A 546 -29.46 7.52 -7.36
N HIS A 547 -30.70 7.11 -7.15
CA HIS A 547 -31.19 5.74 -7.33
C HIS A 547 -30.93 5.23 -8.76
N ARG A 548 -31.15 6.07 -9.77
CA ARG A 548 -30.99 5.67 -11.18
C ARG A 548 -29.54 5.31 -11.51
N ASP A 549 -28.58 6.14 -11.08
CA ASP A 549 -27.17 5.95 -11.39
C ASP A 549 -26.61 4.73 -10.65
N VAL A 550 -27.08 4.50 -9.41
CA VAL A 550 -26.74 3.31 -8.63
C VAL A 550 -27.26 2.05 -9.32
N ASN A 551 -28.51 2.04 -9.81
CA ASN A 551 -29.05 0.90 -10.55
C ASN A 551 -28.23 0.64 -11.83
N ALA A 552 -27.85 1.67 -12.57
CA ALA A 552 -27.03 1.53 -13.75
C ALA A 552 -25.64 0.92 -13.41
N LEU A 553 -25.00 1.39 -12.33
CA LEU A 553 -23.75 0.81 -11.83
C LEU A 553 -23.91 -0.67 -11.50
N LEU A 554 -24.91 -1.03 -10.67
CA LEU A 554 -25.13 -2.40 -10.23
C LEU A 554 -25.42 -3.37 -11.39
N VAL A 555 -26.27 -2.96 -12.35
CA VAL A 555 -26.49 -3.76 -13.56
C VAL A 555 -25.20 -3.93 -14.35
N THR A 556 -24.39 -2.89 -14.46
CA THR A 556 -23.15 -2.93 -15.25
C THR A 556 -22.10 -3.82 -14.59
N VAL A 557 -21.87 -3.65 -13.28
CA VAL A 557 -20.97 -4.49 -12.48
C VAL A 557 -21.45 -5.95 -12.47
N GLY A 558 -22.76 -6.15 -12.36
CA GLY A 558 -23.39 -7.46 -12.38
C GLY A 558 -23.21 -8.25 -13.67
N GLN A 559 -22.82 -7.63 -14.78
CA GLN A 559 -22.50 -8.31 -16.04
C GLN A 559 -21.18 -9.07 -16.02
N ASN A 560 -20.32 -8.83 -15.04
CA ASN A 560 -19.04 -9.53 -14.90
C ASN A 560 -19.05 -10.45 -13.67
N PRO A 561 -18.57 -11.71 -13.79
CA PRO A 561 -18.56 -12.67 -12.69
C PRO A 561 -17.87 -12.19 -11.43
N GLU A 562 -16.72 -11.50 -11.56
CA GLU A 562 -15.91 -11.04 -10.44
C GLU A 562 -16.56 -9.84 -9.74
N GLY A 563 -17.05 -8.87 -10.51
CA GLY A 563 -17.79 -7.72 -9.98
C GLY A 563 -19.10 -8.13 -9.31
N TYR A 564 -19.88 -9.01 -9.95
CA TYR A 564 -21.09 -9.59 -9.35
C TYR A 564 -20.79 -10.24 -8.01
N ALA A 565 -19.76 -11.09 -7.97
CA ALA A 565 -19.42 -11.85 -6.77
C ALA A 565 -18.97 -10.95 -5.62
N ALA A 566 -18.15 -9.93 -5.91
CA ALA A 566 -17.70 -8.97 -4.92
C ALA A 566 -18.88 -8.27 -4.22
N VAL A 567 -19.79 -7.71 -5.01
CA VAL A 567 -20.93 -6.94 -4.47
C VAL A 567 -21.97 -7.86 -3.82
N GLU A 568 -22.30 -9.02 -4.42
CA GLU A 568 -23.33 -9.92 -3.88
C GLU A 568 -22.92 -10.52 -2.53
N VAL A 569 -21.66 -10.97 -2.40
CA VAL A 569 -21.14 -11.52 -1.13
C VAL A 569 -21.08 -10.44 -0.06
N ALA A 570 -20.63 -9.25 -0.41
CA ALA A 570 -20.57 -8.12 0.52
C ALA A 570 -21.99 -7.67 0.96
N ASN A 571 -22.95 -7.62 0.03
CA ASN A 571 -24.34 -7.25 0.33
C ASN A 571 -24.98 -8.22 1.34
N LYS A 572 -24.76 -9.53 1.21
CA LYS A 572 -25.24 -10.52 2.18
C LYS A 572 -24.60 -10.33 3.56
N SER A 573 -23.30 -10.08 3.60
CA SER A 573 -22.58 -9.81 4.85
C SER A 573 -23.08 -8.53 5.52
N TYR A 574 -23.24 -7.47 4.74
CA TYR A 574 -23.74 -6.18 5.20
C TYR A 574 -25.16 -6.29 5.75
N MET A 575 -26.06 -6.92 5.01
CA MET A 575 -27.44 -7.21 5.46
C MET A 575 -27.45 -7.94 6.82
N ALA A 576 -26.67 -9.00 6.97
CA ALA A 576 -26.62 -9.76 8.22
C ALA A 576 -26.13 -8.91 9.39
N ASN A 577 -25.12 -8.07 9.17
CA ASN A 577 -24.60 -7.15 10.18
C ASN A 577 -25.61 -6.06 10.57
N LEU A 578 -26.33 -5.51 9.61
CA LEU A 578 -27.41 -4.54 9.89
C LEU A 578 -28.54 -5.16 10.70
N MET A 579 -28.94 -6.40 10.38
CA MET A 579 -29.95 -7.11 11.15
C MET A 579 -29.52 -7.36 12.60
N ASP A 580 -28.26 -7.78 12.79
CA ASP A 580 -27.68 -7.93 14.14
C ASP A 580 -27.67 -6.60 14.89
N TYR A 581 -27.23 -5.51 14.25
CA TYR A 581 -27.18 -4.16 14.84
C TYR A 581 -28.57 -3.68 15.28
N HIS A 582 -29.58 -3.75 14.40
CA HIS A 582 -30.92 -3.24 14.67
C HIS A 582 -31.76 -4.14 15.59
N MET A 583 -31.40 -5.42 15.71
CA MET A 583 -32.04 -6.32 16.69
C MET A 583 -31.49 -6.16 18.11
N ASN A 584 -30.38 -5.43 18.29
CA ASN A 584 -29.82 -5.21 19.60
C ASN A 584 -30.77 -4.38 20.50
N PRO A 585 -31.30 -4.93 21.61
CA PRO A 585 -32.22 -4.22 22.50
C PRO A 585 -31.54 -3.05 23.23
N ASP A 586 -30.21 -3.06 23.35
CA ASP A 586 -29.41 -2.03 24.02
C ASP A 586 -29.02 -0.86 23.09
N LEU A 587 -29.45 -0.90 21.81
CA LEU A 587 -29.19 0.18 20.87
C LEU A 587 -29.79 1.49 21.39
N PRO A 588 -29.03 2.59 21.49
CA PRO A 588 -29.53 3.89 21.97
C PRO A 588 -30.71 4.38 21.14
N ALA A 589 -31.69 5.01 21.81
CA ALA A 589 -32.89 5.51 21.15
C ALA A 589 -32.62 6.52 20.01
N GLY A 590 -31.50 7.27 20.08
CA GLY A 590 -31.06 8.19 19.02
C GLY A 590 -30.49 7.51 17.78
N GLU A 591 -30.08 6.27 17.89
CA GLU A 591 -29.49 5.47 16.81
C GLU A 591 -30.53 4.51 16.19
N ARG A 592 -31.69 4.36 16.81
CA ARG A 592 -32.77 3.52 16.28
C ARG A 592 -33.42 4.18 15.09
N TYR A 593 -33.52 3.46 13.99
CA TYR A 593 -34.32 3.89 12.83
C TYR A 593 -35.82 3.99 13.19
N SER A 594 -36.36 2.97 13.89
CA SER A 594 -37.74 2.91 14.32
C SER A 594 -37.83 2.34 15.75
N ASN A 595 -38.91 2.69 16.47
CA ASN A 595 -39.26 1.99 17.70
C ASN A 595 -39.82 0.57 17.42
N ASP A 596 -40.19 0.30 16.19
CA ASP A 596 -40.58 -1.00 15.70
C ASP A 596 -39.37 -1.67 15.00
N THR A 597 -38.71 -2.59 15.70
CA THR A 597 -37.56 -3.36 15.18
C THR A 597 -37.92 -4.15 13.93
N GLN A 598 -39.17 -4.68 13.89
CA GLN A 598 -39.65 -5.45 12.75
C GLN A 598 -39.62 -4.60 11.46
N PHE A 599 -40.10 -3.36 11.55
CA PHE A 599 -40.11 -2.43 10.41
C PHE A 599 -38.69 -2.17 9.90
N ALA A 600 -37.73 -1.94 10.80
CA ALA A 600 -36.31 -1.77 10.41
C ALA A 600 -35.79 -3.02 9.67
N ILE A 601 -36.05 -4.21 10.17
CA ILE A 601 -35.62 -5.47 9.56
C ILE A 601 -36.26 -5.69 8.17
N GLU A 602 -37.55 -5.38 8.01
CA GLU A 602 -38.23 -5.44 6.71
C GLU A 602 -37.59 -4.47 5.69
N GLN A 603 -37.23 -3.24 6.09
CA GLN A 603 -36.59 -2.28 5.22
C GLN A 603 -35.17 -2.75 4.80
N ILE A 604 -34.37 -3.28 5.73
CA ILE A 604 -33.06 -3.85 5.44
C ILE A 604 -33.18 -5.02 4.46
N ALA A 605 -34.13 -5.90 4.70
CA ALA A 605 -34.39 -7.05 3.84
C ALA A 605 -34.80 -6.64 2.42
N HIS A 606 -35.65 -5.62 2.30
CA HIS A 606 -36.06 -5.05 1.01
C HIS A 606 -34.88 -4.46 0.26
N GLY A 607 -34.09 -3.58 0.87
CA GLY A 607 -32.92 -2.98 0.24
C GLY A 607 -31.89 -4.01 -0.23
N SER A 608 -31.57 -5.01 0.63
CA SER A 608 -30.68 -6.11 0.22
C SER A 608 -31.26 -6.92 -0.95
N GLY A 609 -32.56 -7.13 -0.97
CA GLY A 609 -33.25 -7.79 -2.07
C GLY A 609 -33.14 -7.02 -3.37
N GLU A 610 -33.30 -5.70 -3.33
CA GLU A 610 -33.21 -4.82 -4.49
C GLU A 610 -31.81 -4.78 -5.07
N VAL A 611 -30.78 -4.66 -4.24
CA VAL A 611 -29.38 -4.76 -4.69
C VAL A 611 -29.12 -6.09 -5.38
N SER A 612 -29.51 -7.22 -4.78
CA SER A 612 -29.31 -8.54 -5.37
C SER A 612 -30.11 -8.75 -6.66
N GLY A 613 -31.33 -8.23 -6.73
CA GLY A 613 -32.14 -8.27 -7.94
C GLY A 613 -31.52 -7.47 -9.09
N THR A 614 -31.02 -6.29 -8.78
CA THR A 614 -30.34 -5.42 -9.78
C THR A 614 -29.06 -6.08 -10.32
N LEU A 615 -28.25 -6.70 -9.46
CA LEU A 615 -27.10 -7.51 -9.87
C LEU A 615 -27.50 -8.71 -10.71
N ALA A 616 -28.62 -9.38 -10.38
CA ALA A 616 -29.13 -10.53 -11.13
C ALA A 616 -29.57 -10.15 -12.55
N ILE A 617 -30.11 -8.95 -12.75
CA ILE A 617 -30.40 -8.40 -14.08
C ILE A 617 -29.09 -8.29 -14.90
N GLY A 618 -28.02 -7.73 -14.32
CA GLY A 618 -26.71 -7.68 -14.96
C GLY A 618 -26.17 -9.06 -15.34
N ARG A 619 -26.29 -10.04 -14.43
CA ARG A 619 -25.90 -11.43 -14.72
C ARG A 619 -26.72 -12.02 -15.88
N GLN A 620 -28.00 -11.75 -15.97
CA GLN A 620 -28.82 -12.19 -17.09
C GLN A 620 -28.38 -11.60 -18.41
N GLU A 621 -28.04 -10.32 -18.44
CA GLU A 621 -27.51 -9.64 -19.62
C GLU A 621 -26.20 -10.29 -20.12
N ALA A 622 -25.31 -10.64 -19.22
CA ALA A 622 -24.05 -11.30 -19.56
C ALA A 622 -24.24 -12.70 -20.13
N VAL A 623 -25.26 -13.43 -19.62
CA VAL A 623 -25.54 -14.83 -19.96
C VAL A 623 -26.47 -14.95 -21.18
N ALA A 624 -27.08 -13.86 -21.65
CA ALA A 624 -27.92 -13.83 -22.86
C ALA A 624 -27.09 -14.19 -24.12
N GLY A 625 -26.89 -15.52 -24.31
CA GLY A 625 -26.03 -16.09 -25.37
C GLY A 625 -25.78 -17.59 -25.10
N PRO A 626 -24.68 -18.22 -25.54
CA PRO A 626 -24.33 -19.61 -25.19
C PRO A 626 -23.99 -19.72 -23.70
N ALA A 627 -25.03 -19.96 -22.94
CA ALA A 627 -25.17 -19.61 -21.52
C ALA A 627 -24.38 -20.46 -20.50
N GLU A 628 -24.06 -21.74 -20.78
CA GLU A 628 -23.65 -22.68 -19.75
C GLU A 628 -22.22 -22.46 -19.19
N GLU A 629 -21.29 -22.02 -20.03
CA GLU A 629 -19.90 -21.75 -19.59
C GLU A 629 -19.77 -20.42 -18.86
N ALA A 630 -20.54 -19.41 -19.30
CA ALA A 630 -20.56 -18.11 -18.65
C ALA A 630 -21.10 -18.20 -17.21
N ASP A 631 -22.18 -18.93 -17.03
CA ASP A 631 -22.86 -19.09 -15.74
C ASP A 631 -21.99 -19.82 -14.69
N LYS A 632 -21.21 -20.82 -15.12
CA LYS A 632 -20.24 -21.50 -14.24
C LYS A 632 -19.14 -20.55 -13.73
N LYS A 633 -18.76 -19.54 -14.51
CA LYS A 633 -17.80 -18.54 -14.06
C LYS A 633 -18.36 -17.68 -12.92
N PHE A 634 -19.64 -17.31 -12.98
CA PHE A 634 -20.28 -16.57 -11.88
C PHE A 634 -20.26 -17.38 -10.57
N ASP A 635 -20.64 -18.65 -10.62
CA ASP A 635 -20.63 -19.51 -9.43
C ASP A 635 -19.21 -19.73 -8.88
N GLN A 636 -18.22 -19.87 -9.76
CA GLN A 636 -16.80 -19.98 -9.37
C GLN A 636 -16.29 -18.70 -8.70
N SER A 637 -16.61 -17.53 -9.25
CA SER A 637 -16.20 -16.24 -8.70
C SER A 637 -16.87 -15.99 -7.34
N VAL A 638 -18.15 -16.29 -7.18
CA VAL A 638 -18.83 -16.26 -5.88
C VAL A 638 -18.14 -17.18 -4.88
N GLY A 639 -17.77 -18.40 -5.27
CA GLY A 639 -17.04 -19.34 -4.40
C GLY A 639 -15.66 -18.81 -3.97
N GLN A 640 -14.94 -18.13 -4.86
CA GLN A 640 -13.63 -17.54 -4.57
C GLN A 640 -13.75 -16.37 -3.59
N TRP A 641 -14.70 -15.46 -3.82
CA TRP A 641 -14.95 -14.33 -2.92
C TRP A 641 -15.42 -14.78 -1.52
N LYS A 642 -16.27 -15.79 -1.46
CA LYS A 642 -16.65 -16.44 -0.21
C LYS A 642 -15.45 -16.89 0.61
N ASN A 643 -14.51 -17.58 -0.04
CA ASN A 643 -13.31 -18.08 0.61
C ASN A 643 -12.38 -16.94 1.07
N ALA A 644 -12.26 -15.89 0.27
CA ALA A 644 -11.48 -14.70 0.65
C ALA A 644 -12.10 -13.99 1.86
N VAL A 645 -13.40 -13.73 1.84
CA VAL A 645 -14.12 -13.08 2.93
C VAL A 645 -14.14 -13.97 4.19
N SER A 646 -14.39 -15.28 4.08
CA SER A 646 -14.39 -16.20 5.23
C SER A 646 -12.98 -16.40 5.82
N GLY A 647 -11.92 -16.34 5.01
CA GLY A 647 -10.53 -16.34 5.48
C GLY A 647 -10.20 -15.08 6.30
N GLY A 648 -10.74 -13.92 5.92
CA GLY A 648 -10.61 -12.66 6.65
C GLY A 648 -11.47 -12.61 7.94
N ILE A 649 -12.61 -13.26 7.97
CA ILE A 649 -13.51 -13.29 9.13
C ILE A 649 -12.87 -13.98 10.35
N GLY A 650 -11.94 -14.92 10.13
CA GLY A 650 -11.15 -15.52 11.22
C GLY A 650 -10.28 -14.52 12.00
N THR A 651 -10.05 -13.34 11.44
CA THR A 651 -9.35 -12.22 12.08
C THR A 651 -10.29 -11.15 12.65
N GLY A 652 -11.62 -11.37 12.63
CA GLY A 652 -12.63 -10.49 13.24
C GLY A 652 -13.10 -9.34 12.37
N ILE A 653 -12.71 -9.32 11.06
CA ILE A 653 -13.07 -8.24 10.16
C ILE A 653 -13.51 -8.83 8.83
N GLY A 654 -14.76 -8.62 8.48
CA GLY A 654 -15.31 -8.97 7.18
C GLY A 654 -15.68 -7.70 6.41
N VAL A 655 -15.71 -7.78 5.09
CA VAL A 655 -16.26 -6.75 4.22
C VAL A 655 -17.63 -6.33 4.73
N GLY A 656 -17.84 -5.05 4.96
CA GLY A 656 -19.09 -4.50 5.54
C GLY A 656 -19.13 -4.41 7.08
N THR A 657 -18.16 -5.01 7.84
CA THR A 657 -18.15 -4.92 9.31
C THR A 657 -17.42 -3.69 9.84
N SER A 658 -16.45 -3.15 9.10
CA SER A 658 -15.73 -1.93 9.45
C SER A 658 -16.61 -0.67 9.42
N PHE A 659 -17.75 -0.72 8.73
CA PHE A 659 -18.63 0.42 8.52
C PHE A 659 -19.76 0.55 9.54
N ILE A 660 -19.99 -0.45 10.39
CA ILE A 660 -20.88 -0.36 11.56
C ILE A 660 -20.03 -0.17 12.82
N ALA A 661 -19.00 0.66 12.76
CA ALA A 661 -18.34 1.14 13.96
C ALA A 661 -19.22 2.24 14.55
N SER A 662 -19.83 1.94 15.69
CA SER A 662 -20.64 2.91 16.43
C SER A 662 -19.89 4.23 16.59
N PRO A 663 -20.49 5.39 16.27
CA PRO A 663 -19.93 6.72 16.51
C PRO A 663 -19.64 7.01 18.00
N ILE A 664 -20.14 6.17 18.89
CA ILE A 664 -19.98 6.31 20.34
C ILE A 664 -18.91 5.35 20.83
N GLY A 665 -17.69 5.86 20.89
CA GLY A 665 -16.47 5.33 21.45
C GLY A 665 -16.59 4.18 22.41
N GLY A 666 -16.47 3.00 21.94
CA GLY A 666 -16.32 1.82 22.75
C GLY A 666 -16.34 0.56 21.86
N ALA A 667 -15.20 -0.07 21.73
CA ALA A 667 -15.05 -1.34 21.07
C ALA A 667 -16.08 -2.36 21.60
N VAL A 668 -17.26 -2.39 21.04
CA VAL A 668 -18.18 -3.52 21.14
C VAL A 668 -17.85 -4.56 20.05
N ALA A 669 -16.98 -4.20 19.14
CA ALA A 669 -16.56 -5.03 18.01
C ALA A 669 -15.72 -6.27 18.38
N GLY A 670 -15.28 -6.42 19.62
CA GLY A 670 -14.27 -7.43 19.97
C GLY A 670 -14.79 -8.84 20.29
N GLY A 671 -16.10 -9.11 20.39
CA GLY A 671 -16.47 -10.36 20.98
C GLY A 671 -17.69 -11.12 20.43
N VAL A 672 -18.65 -10.46 19.82
CA VAL A 672 -19.92 -11.11 19.45
C VAL A 672 -20.27 -10.95 17.97
N ALA A 673 -20.05 -9.79 17.38
CA ALA A 673 -20.36 -9.54 15.97
C ALA A 673 -19.54 -10.45 15.02
N GLY A 674 -18.26 -10.64 15.29
CA GLY A 674 -17.39 -11.50 14.46
C GLY A 674 -17.75 -12.98 14.47
N THR A 675 -18.34 -13.51 15.54
CA THR A 675 -18.77 -14.91 15.62
C THR A 675 -20.16 -15.14 15.02
N ALA A 676 -21.06 -14.18 15.14
CA ALA A 676 -22.38 -14.27 14.52
C ALA A 676 -22.28 -14.17 13.00
N SER A 677 -21.49 -13.23 12.47
CA SER A 677 -21.28 -13.08 11.02
C SER A 677 -20.54 -14.27 10.40
N SER A 678 -19.57 -14.88 11.07
CA SER A 678 -18.87 -16.07 10.54
C SER A 678 -19.78 -17.31 10.49
N MET A 679 -20.63 -17.54 11.51
CA MET A 679 -21.59 -18.62 11.48
C MET A 679 -22.72 -18.40 10.46
N VAL A 680 -23.14 -17.14 10.29
CA VAL A 680 -24.13 -16.77 9.27
C VAL A 680 -23.57 -17.00 7.87
N LEU A 681 -22.34 -16.55 7.60
CA LEU A 681 -21.70 -16.75 6.31
C LEU A 681 -21.42 -18.23 6.01
N GLU A 682 -20.97 -19.03 6.96
CA GLU A 682 -20.83 -20.49 6.76
C GLU A 682 -22.17 -21.16 6.47
N ALA A 683 -23.23 -20.82 7.21
CA ALA A 683 -24.56 -21.40 7.01
C ALA A 683 -25.21 -20.92 5.69
N LEU A 684 -25.04 -19.62 5.36
CA LEU A 684 -25.54 -19.04 4.12
C LEU A 684 -24.87 -19.65 2.88
N PHE A 685 -23.67 -20.14 3.02
CA PHE A 685 -22.88 -20.60 1.89
C PHE A 685 -22.84 -22.13 1.75
N GLN A 686 -23.19 -22.89 2.76
CA GLN A 686 -23.30 -24.35 2.66
C GLN A 686 -24.48 -24.82 1.79
N ASP A 687 -25.59 -24.08 1.75
CA ASP A 687 -26.74 -24.41 0.92
C ASP A 687 -26.58 -24.05 -0.58
N ALA A 688 -25.70 -23.11 -0.94
CA ALA A 688 -25.49 -22.71 -2.34
C ALA A 688 -24.74 -23.76 -3.18
N GLU A 689 -24.04 -24.71 -2.57
CA GLU A 689 -23.34 -25.79 -3.29
C GLU A 689 -24.24 -26.95 -3.73
N GLY A 690 -25.50 -26.98 -3.28
CA GLY A 690 -26.42 -28.14 -3.41
C GLY A 690 -27.31 -28.20 -4.65
N HIS A 691 -27.52 -27.11 -5.39
CA HIS A 691 -28.61 -27.03 -6.38
C HIS A 691 -28.24 -26.66 -7.82
N ALA A 692 -26.98 -26.69 -8.21
CA ALA A 692 -26.56 -26.56 -9.62
C ALA A 692 -26.72 -27.92 -10.34
N LYS A 693 -27.93 -28.35 -10.62
CA LYS A 693 -28.20 -29.48 -11.54
C LYS A 693 -29.38 -29.22 -12.46
N ASP A 694 -29.01 -29.21 -13.73
CA ASP A 694 -29.77 -29.59 -14.94
C ASP A 694 -30.95 -28.70 -15.40
N ASP A 695 -30.78 -27.97 -16.44
CA ASP A 695 -31.42 -27.97 -17.77
C ASP A 695 -31.43 -26.60 -18.48
N ALA A 696 -30.89 -26.57 -19.70
CA ALA A 696 -30.56 -25.35 -20.44
C ALA A 696 -31.68 -24.74 -21.31
N GLY A 697 -32.91 -25.09 -21.13
CA GLY A 697 -34.03 -24.71 -22.06
C GLY A 697 -35.08 -23.72 -21.53
N SER A 698 -35.17 -23.53 -20.20
CA SER A 698 -36.12 -22.58 -19.55
C SER A 698 -35.36 -21.57 -18.64
N VAL A 699 -34.11 -21.38 -18.94
CA VAL A 699 -33.03 -21.06 -17.99
C VAL A 699 -33.14 -19.67 -17.39
N MET A 700 -33.67 -18.65 -18.06
CA MET A 700 -33.60 -17.25 -17.54
C MET A 700 -34.68 -16.99 -16.48
N GLY A 701 -35.92 -17.45 -16.69
CA GLY A 701 -37.00 -17.31 -15.70
C GLY A 701 -36.75 -18.16 -14.46
N GLU A 702 -36.27 -19.40 -14.62
CA GLU A 702 -35.96 -20.30 -13.51
C GLU A 702 -34.78 -19.81 -12.68
N LYS A 703 -33.78 -19.15 -13.31
CA LYS A 703 -32.65 -18.55 -12.60
C LYS A 703 -33.01 -17.29 -11.84
N TRP A 704 -33.90 -16.47 -12.38
CA TRP A 704 -34.48 -15.34 -11.67
C TRP A 704 -35.21 -15.80 -10.41
N GLU A 705 -36.11 -16.82 -10.55
CA GLU A 705 -36.82 -17.41 -9.41
C GLU A 705 -35.86 -18.07 -8.42
N SER A 706 -34.82 -18.74 -8.90
CA SER A 706 -33.78 -19.34 -8.04
C SER A 706 -32.99 -18.26 -7.28
N GLY A 707 -32.59 -17.17 -7.92
CA GLY A 707 -31.93 -16.04 -7.27
C GLY A 707 -32.80 -15.37 -6.22
N LEU A 708 -34.07 -15.17 -6.53
CA LEU A 708 -35.07 -14.64 -5.61
C LEU A 708 -35.26 -15.54 -4.39
N ASP A 709 -35.39 -16.87 -4.57
CA ASP A 709 -35.56 -17.81 -3.46
C ASP A 709 -34.29 -17.95 -2.62
N GLN A 710 -33.09 -17.93 -3.24
CA GLN A 710 -31.83 -17.94 -2.53
C GLN A 710 -31.67 -16.67 -1.67
N ASN A 711 -31.93 -15.50 -2.25
CA ASN A 711 -31.86 -14.25 -1.51
C ASN A 711 -32.80 -14.24 -0.31
N ALA A 712 -34.04 -14.69 -0.52
CA ALA A 712 -35.03 -14.81 0.53
C ALA A 712 -34.63 -15.81 1.63
N GLY A 713 -34.02 -16.93 1.29
CA GLY A 713 -33.49 -17.90 2.24
C GLY A 713 -32.31 -17.36 3.07
N TYR A 714 -31.43 -16.61 2.45
CA TYR A 714 -30.35 -15.92 3.17
C TYR A 714 -30.87 -14.91 4.18
N THR A 715 -31.85 -14.11 3.79
CA THR A 715 -32.50 -13.13 4.64
C THR A 715 -33.14 -13.77 5.86
N GLU A 716 -33.92 -14.84 5.66
CA GLU A 716 -34.53 -15.64 6.73
C GLU A 716 -33.49 -16.13 7.74
N LYS A 717 -32.39 -16.70 7.26
CA LYS A 717 -31.28 -17.17 8.12
C LYS A 717 -30.57 -16.05 8.87
N ALA A 718 -30.35 -14.90 8.25
CA ALA A 718 -29.74 -13.75 8.90
C ALA A 718 -30.63 -13.26 10.07
N VAL A 719 -31.94 -13.16 9.87
CA VAL A 719 -32.91 -12.78 10.89
C VAL A 719 -32.93 -13.79 12.04
N GLU A 720 -33.04 -15.10 11.74
CA GLU A 720 -33.03 -16.16 12.76
C GLU A 720 -31.79 -16.07 13.66
N ASN A 721 -30.61 -15.85 13.05
CA ASN A 721 -29.36 -15.79 13.76
C ASN A 721 -29.23 -14.52 14.63
N ALA A 722 -29.62 -13.35 14.09
CA ALA A 722 -29.63 -12.10 14.82
C ALA A 722 -30.62 -12.14 16.00
N ALA A 723 -31.85 -12.64 15.79
CA ALA A 723 -32.83 -12.81 16.84
C ALA A 723 -32.33 -13.72 17.97
N LYS A 724 -31.67 -14.83 17.60
CA LYS A 724 -31.09 -15.77 18.56
C LYS A 724 -29.91 -15.13 19.34
N ALA A 725 -29.05 -14.35 18.67
CA ALA A 725 -27.92 -13.69 19.29
C ALA A 725 -28.37 -12.68 20.35
N HIS A 726 -29.45 -11.97 20.10
CA HIS A 726 -30.01 -10.95 20.97
C HIS A 726 -31.19 -11.42 21.83
N HIS A 727 -31.45 -12.73 21.88
CA HIS A 727 -32.56 -13.34 22.66
C HIS A 727 -33.94 -12.73 22.37
N ARG A 728 -34.20 -12.45 21.08
CA ARG A 728 -35.45 -11.82 20.60
C ARG A 728 -36.47 -12.88 20.17
N ASP A 729 -36.75 -13.85 21.06
CA ASP A 729 -37.80 -14.87 20.84
C ASP A 729 -39.16 -14.22 20.60
N ASP A 730 -39.41 -13.04 21.18
CA ASP A 730 -40.61 -12.22 20.96
C ASP A 730 -40.86 -11.91 19.47
N LEU A 731 -39.80 -11.53 18.73
CA LEU A 731 -39.90 -11.22 17.30
C LEU A 731 -40.10 -12.51 16.46
N MET A 732 -39.47 -13.62 16.88
CA MET A 732 -39.66 -14.91 16.20
C MET A 732 -41.07 -15.45 16.38
N ASP A 733 -41.69 -15.27 17.56
CA ASP A 733 -43.11 -15.61 17.79
C ASP A 733 -44.06 -14.79 16.90
N ASP A 734 -43.63 -13.57 16.47
CA ASP A 734 -44.36 -12.70 15.55
C ASP A 734 -44.01 -12.97 14.07
N SER A 735 -43.26 -14.04 13.75
CA SER A 735 -42.84 -14.45 12.39
C SER A 735 -42.04 -13.39 11.63
N ILE A 736 -41.09 -12.75 12.30
CA ILE A 736 -40.24 -11.72 11.69
C ILE A 736 -39.39 -12.27 10.54
N ASP A 737 -39.01 -13.54 10.61
CA ASP A 737 -38.25 -14.28 9.59
C ASP A 737 -39.06 -14.42 8.28
N GLU A 738 -40.34 -14.82 8.35
CA GLU A 738 -41.23 -14.90 7.21
C GLU A 738 -41.49 -13.51 6.58
N LYS A 739 -41.64 -12.47 7.41
CA LYS A 739 -41.86 -11.09 6.95
C LYS A 739 -40.62 -10.53 6.26
N ALA A 740 -39.43 -10.72 6.83
CA ALA A 740 -38.18 -10.33 6.21
C ALA A 740 -37.91 -11.07 4.90
N ARG A 741 -38.24 -12.38 4.85
CA ARG A 741 -38.22 -13.17 3.63
C ARG A 741 -39.09 -12.55 2.54
N ALA A 742 -40.35 -12.20 2.89
CA ALA A 742 -41.27 -11.56 1.97
C ALA A 742 -40.79 -10.19 1.49
N ALA A 743 -40.24 -9.37 2.39
CA ALA A 743 -39.66 -8.06 2.06
C ALA A 743 -38.48 -8.19 1.11
N ALA A 744 -37.57 -9.16 1.34
CA ALA A 744 -36.46 -9.44 0.45
C ALA A 744 -36.90 -9.87 -0.96
N GLN A 745 -37.97 -10.67 -1.05
CA GLN A 745 -38.56 -11.05 -2.34
C GLN A 745 -39.22 -9.85 -3.05
N GLU A 746 -39.84 -8.95 -2.30
CA GLU A 746 -40.42 -7.72 -2.85
C GLU A 746 -39.34 -6.80 -3.40
N GLY A 747 -38.28 -6.54 -2.63
CA GLY A 747 -37.13 -5.77 -3.09
C GLY A 747 -36.47 -6.37 -4.33
N PHE A 748 -36.24 -7.66 -4.38
CA PHE A 748 -35.69 -8.34 -5.53
C PHE A 748 -36.53 -8.15 -6.80
N ARG A 749 -37.86 -8.20 -6.68
CA ARG A 749 -38.79 -7.93 -7.80
C ARG A 749 -38.86 -6.47 -8.17
N ALA A 750 -38.72 -5.55 -7.19
CA ALA A 750 -38.70 -4.11 -7.44
C ALA A 750 -37.53 -3.70 -8.34
N ALA A 751 -36.40 -4.41 -8.27
CA ALA A 751 -35.27 -4.19 -9.13
C ALA A 751 -35.61 -4.15 -10.63
N GLY A 752 -36.47 -5.07 -11.10
CA GLY A 752 -36.95 -5.08 -12.49
C GLY A 752 -37.68 -3.78 -12.87
N THR A 753 -38.55 -3.29 -11.99
CA THR A 753 -39.28 -2.03 -12.21
C THR A 753 -38.37 -0.83 -12.18
N ASN A 754 -37.40 -0.82 -11.23
CA ASN A 754 -36.48 0.30 -11.02
C ASN A 754 -35.41 0.40 -12.10
N THR A 755 -35.15 -0.66 -12.84
CA THR A 755 -34.21 -0.66 -14.00
C THR A 755 -34.89 -0.54 -15.37
N ASP A 756 -36.20 -0.39 -15.41
CA ASP A 756 -37.00 -0.31 -16.65
C ASP A 756 -36.50 0.79 -17.63
N PHE A 757 -35.92 1.89 -17.11
CA PHE A 757 -35.30 2.94 -17.93
C PHE A 757 -34.10 2.43 -18.74
N MET A 758 -33.47 1.34 -18.36
CA MET A 758 -32.33 0.74 -19.06
C MET A 758 -32.77 -0.22 -20.16
N SER A 759 -34.04 -0.59 -20.22
CA SER A 759 -34.56 -1.60 -21.17
C SER A 759 -34.16 -1.37 -22.63
N PRO A 760 -34.04 -0.13 -23.15
CA PRO A 760 -33.57 0.10 -24.53
C PRO A 760 -32.10 -0.31 -24.76
N HIS A 761 -31.31 -0.48 -23.70
CA HIS A 761 -29.88 -0.79 -23.72
C HIS A 761 -29.56 -2.22 -23.30
N LEU A 762 -30.57 -2.97 -22.80
CA LEU A 762 -30.44 -4.34 -22.36
C LEU A 762 -30.80 -5.32 -23.48
N LYS A 763 -30.21 -6.51 -23.48
CA LYS A 763 -30.45 -7.59 -24.45
C LYS A 763 -31.62 -8.46 -24.02
N THR A 764 -31.94 -8.45 -22.73
CA THR A 764 -33.05 -9.23 -22.15
C THR A 764 -34.27 -8.35 -21.95
N ASP A 765 -35.45 -8.91 -22.19
CA ASP A 765 -36.72 -8.26 -21.82
C ASP A 765 -36.91 -8.41 -20.30
N ILE A 766 -36.88 -7.30 -19.59
CA ILE A 766 -37.09 -7.22 -18.15
C ILE A 766 -38.57 -7.05 -17.83
#